data_4172b7d53eebbec5c2d27426ce3c08b8
#
_entry.id   4172b7d53eebbec5c2d27426ce3c08b8
#
_cell.length_a   1.000
_cell.length_b   1.000
_cell.length_c   1.000
_cell.angle_alpha   90.00
_cell.angle_beta   90.00
_cell.angle_gamma   90.00
#
_symmetry.space_group_name_H-M   'P 1'
#
loop_
_entity.id
_entity.type
_entity.pdbx_description
1 polymer ?
#
loop_
_entity_poly.entity_id
_entity_poly.type
_entity_poly.pdbx_seq_one_letter_code
_entity_poly.pdbx_strand_id
1 'polypeptide(L)'
;VEQPVLYIKDKEGNFQQTEMFSDETISITSKIQDVKEPDKIFTDFTQTFNIPASKENNKILQHWYNSSIEDGFDYRIKKDAILEVSYTLFRRGKVQLKKVVLKNGVPFSYNIIFYGNTVNLKDVIDEDELQQLDYLDNYNHDYNAGNVYLGFQTGLSLNSVNHSVIYPLITHTKRLYFDSAGYVKSGTATTNSDSKLVDSTANFTSVNIGDYVVNTSNNTTALVTFVSSSTTIALSEHIFENNDNYEIYEKIQYSGNLYYDDTQSKRGLSYVDIKPAILCSEIIKAIENKYSIDFVGDFFTSDAFSNLYIWLHRNKGGLTTEGIQSKIIGNLVRSSGDTSFDVSDTNWTFDIVGEGREEYDFTLNIDVKTGYTDVKYTVKAYDSVSGVVVAEIKDVSNDSTLSWGVSFEEDIPRRDYNINWTVTAESTLFFTPTLTLDYTEFSGDEDPDTIEQAVYVTSPTEINTLSQIIVKDHLPKIKVIDFLTGVFKMFNLTAYYEDNYASSNFGKIIVETLDDFYADAVNNPSSGSYDISKDVNIEKSTIEAPITYKTIDFKYKEPKTLLAQEHKEEFNDVFGDEKFTLQGIDSGKTYKVELPFEHMKYERLFDEDNGDITEILWGYAADGKFDSEIDAYPAKGDYDPVLTNPLLFYGIRESMVGTTQFINWIDVDNIPNNPPNNINRYWRPSNTNESGQSEVLYNYNNNYSDNANIYPNYTLNFDNEVDEWTLTDYNGNTNSLFRNFYSNYIRDLFDKRKRILKIESHLTEEVLINYNLNDKFVINNDEYIINQVRTNFNTERSSLELLNVLPPTYYEIQLYYSFSGNSCDTGTVVTVYSDVASVTFGSETTGKIYANKSLTIYAPNGKYSNGTNYDTWYADGMTPTAPSLREQGWWYSKYDISVSYPLICSGGG
;
A
#
# COMPACT_ATOMS: atom_id res chain seq x y z
N VAL A 1 -44.94 18.25 19.25
CA VAL A 1 -43.54 18.70 19.15
C VAL A 1 -43.51 20.19 18.97
N GLU A 2 -42.75 20.93 19.79
CA GLU A 2 -42.59 22.38 19.56
C GLU A 2 -41.78 22.61 18.26
N GLN A 3 -42.01 23.79 17.63
CA GLN A 3 -41.33 24.13 16.39
C GLN A 3 -39.80 24.01 16.56
N PRO A 4 -39.08 23.42 15.59
CA PRO A 4 -37.62 23.38 15.61
C PRO A 4 -37.04 24.79 15.68
N VAL A 5 -35.96 24.94 16.44
CA VAL A 5 -35.24 26.20 16.60
C VAL A 5 -33.87 26.07 15.97
N LEU A 6 -33.55 27.01 15.09
CA LEU A 6 -32.24 27.07 14.45
C LEU A 6 -31.42 28.19 15.09
N TYR A 7 -30.20 27.83 15.50
CA TYR A 7 -29.18 28.78 15.96
C TYR A 7 -28.09 28.88 14.92
N ILE A 8 -27.65 30.09 14.64
CA ILE A 8 -26.51 30.34 13.72
C ILE A 8 -25.42 31.08 14.49
N LYS A 9 -24.19 30.67 14.31
CA LYS A 9 -23.03 31.30 14.96
C LYS A 9 -22.75 32.67 14.32
N ASP A 10 -22.76 33.72 15.14
CA ASP A 10 -22.44 35.08 14.74
C ASP A 10 -20.93 35.34 14.56
N LYS A 11 -20.55 36.58 14.26
CA LYS A 11 -19.15 37.00 14.12
C LYS A 11 -18.37 36.90 15.43
N GLU A 12 -19.03 37.13 16.56
CA GLU A 12 -18.42 37.06 17.89
C GLU A 12 -18.26 35.61 18.41
N GLY A 13 -18.74 34.62 17.64
CA GLY A 13 -18.65 33.21 17.99
C GLY A 13 -19.83 32.70 18.83
N ASN A 14 -20.86 33.49 19.04
CA ASN A 14 -22.03 33.11 19.83
C ASN A 14 -23.16 32.56 18.93
N PHE A 15 -23.85 31.53 19.41
CA PHE A 15 -25.02 31.01 18.72
C PHE A 15 -26.21 31.91 18.96
N GLN A 16 -26.79 32.45 17.88
CA GLN A 16 -27.96 33.32 17.89
C GLN A 16 -29.17 32.57 17.36
N GLN A 17 -30.26 32.61 18.10
CA GLN A 17 -31.51 32.01 17.70
C GLN A 17 -32.11 32.73 16.50
N THR A 18 -32.53 32.00 15.46
CA THR A 18 -33.28 32.56 14.33
C THR A 18 -34.78 32.53 14.59
N GLU A 19 -35.48 33.52 14.04
CA GLU A 19 -36.93 33.48 13.97
C GLU A 19 -37.38 32.69 12.74
N MET A 20 -38.37 31.84 12.89
CA MET A 20 -38.96 30.99 11.85
C MET A 20 -40.34 31.50 11.45
N PHE A 21 -40.83 31.19 10.24
CA PHE A 21 -42.25 31.37 9.92
C PHE A 21 -43.08 30.34 10.68
N SER A 22 -44.23 30.74 11.13
CA SER A 22 -45.14 29.83 11.85
C SER A 22 -45.67 28.68 11.00
N ASP A 23 -45.64 28.84 9.69
CA ASP A 23 -46.10 27.88 8.68
C ASP A 23 -44.93 27.25 7.87
N GLU A 24 -43.68 27.52 8.23
CA GLU A 24 -42.53 26.92 7.55
C GLU A 24 -42.48 25.42 7.78
N THR A 25 -42.39 24.68 6.70
CA THR A 25 -42.33 23.22 6.73
C THR A 25 -40.89 22.77 6.85
N ILE A 26 -40.55 22.26 8.01
CA ILE A 26 -39.20 21.69 8.23
C ILE A 26 -39.29 20.18 8.08
N SER A 27 -38.67 19.68 7.02
CA SER A 27 -38.57 18.25 6.77
C SER A 27 -37.10 17.82 6.77
N ILE A 28 -36.73 16.91 7.64
CA ILE A 28 -35.39 16.39 7.76
C ILE A 28 -35.35 14.95 7.22
N THR A 29 -34.41 14.68 6.37
CA THR A 29 -34.18 13.33 5.81
C THR A 29 -32.86 12.80 6.33
N SER A 30 -32.90 11.68 7.05
CA SER A 30 -31.75 10.97 7.56
C SER A 30 -31.65 9.62 6.84
N LYS A 31 -30.49 9.31 6.25
CA LYS A 31 -30.23 8.01 5.64
C LYS A 31 -28.75 7.69 5.71
N ILE A 32 -28.40 6.43 5.82
CA ILE A 32 -27.00 5.96 5.88
C ILE A 32 -26.49 5.67 4.49
N GLN A 33 -26.97 4.62 3.91
CA GLN A 33 -26.54 4.14 2.60
C GLN A 33 -27.79 4.04 1.72
N ASP A 34 -27.69 4.49 0.50
CA ASP A 34 -28.78 4.25 -0.43
C ASP A 34 -28.64 2.81 -0.93
N VAL A 35 -29.64 1.96 -0.69
CA VAL A 35 -29.74 0.63 -1.30
C VAL A 35 -29.57 0.70 -2.83
N LYS A 36 -29.80 1.87 -3.41
CA LYS A 36 -29.65 2.16 -4.84
C LYS A 36 -28.24 2.62 -5.23
N GLU A 37 -27.43 3.04 -4.26
CA GLU A 37 -26.10 3.59 -4.48
C GLU A 37 -25.20 3.11 -3.32
N PRO A 38 -24.86 1.80 -3.30
CA PRO A 38 -24.13 1.20 -2.18
C PRO A 38 -22.69 1.69 -2.02
N ASP A 39 -22.22 2.54 -2.92
CA ASP A 39 -20.91 3.21 -2.85
C ASP A 39 -20.94 4.60 -2.20
N LYS A 40 -22.10 5.07 -1.74
CA LYS A 40 -22.17 6.30 -0.96
C LYS A 40 -21.78 6.03 0.49
N ILE A 41 -20.63 6.53 0.86
CA ILE A 41 -19.92 6.22 2.10
C ILE A 41 -20.36 7.08 3.27
N PHE A 42 -20.78 8.32 2.99
CA PHE A 42 -21.09 9.29 4.02
C PHE A 42 -22.60 9.50 4.19
N THR A 43 -23.05 9.32 5.43
CA THR A 43 -24.42 9.57 5.80
C THR A 43 -24.64 11.05 6.04
N ASP A 44 -25.64 11.63 5.39
CA ASP A 44 -25.96 13.00 5.74
C ASP A 44 -27.34 13.48 5.32
N PHE A 45 -27.72 14.59 5.90
CA PHE A 45 -28.90 15.29 5.46
C PHE A 45 -28.61 16.76 5.14
N THR A 46 -29.29 17.26 4.14
CA THR A 46 -29.37 18.68 3.84
C THR A 46 -30.83 19.12 3.93
N GLN A 47 -31.05 20.26 4.52
CA GLN A 47 -32.38 20.82 4.60
C GLN A 47 -32.39 22.29 4.22
N THR A 48 -33.30 22.65 3.34
CA THR A 48 -33.53 24.05 2.97
C THR A 48 -34.62 24.64 3.85
N PHE A 49 -34.33 25.77 4.46
CA PHE A 49 -35.28 26.56 5.27
C PHE A 49 -35.53 27.91 4.64
N ASN A 50 -36.77 28.43 4.82
CA ASN A 50 -37.07 29.84 4.60
C ASN A 50 -37.30 30.47 5.95
N ILE A 51 -36.49 31.44 6.31
CA ILE A 51 -36.69 32.22 7.55
C ILE A 51 -37.10 33.65 7.20
N PRO A 52 -37.97 34.28 8.00
CA PRO A 52 -38.46 35.65 7.72
C PRO A 52 -37.28 36.63 7.76
N ALA A 53 -37.31 37.65 6.93
CA ALA A 53 -36.41 38.79 7.03
C ALA A 53 -36.81 39.71 8.20
N SER A 54 -36.92 39.16 9.40
CA SER A 54 -37.24 39.85 10.64
C SER A 54 -36.05 40.69 11.12
N LYS A 55 -36.27 41.50 12.16
CA LYS A 55 -35.22 42.32 12.74
C LYS A 55 -34.01 41.47 13.23
N GLU A 56 -34.30 40.37 13.91
CA GLU A 56 -33.26 39.50 14.47
C GLU A 56 -32.52 38.70 13.37
N ASN A 57 -33.27 38.13 12.43
CA ASN A 57 -32.63 37.41 11.29
C ASN A 57 -31.84 38.35 10.40
N ASN A 58 -32.31 39.59 10.19
CA ASN A 58 -31.54 40.61 9.48
C ASN A 58 -30.23 40.96 10.20
N LYS A 59 -30.20 40.97 11.52
CA LYS A 59 -29.03 41.20 12.33
C LYS A 59 -28.04 40.01 12.20
N ILE A 60 -28.51 38.77 12.34
CA ILE A 60 -27.72 37.55 12.22
C ILE A 60 -27.08 37.46 10.83
N LEU A 61 -27.88 37.69 9.77
CA LEU A 61 -27.44 37.62 8.37
C LEU A 61 -26.95 38.99 7.84
N GLN A 62 -26.76 39.97 8.75
CA GLN A 62 -26.11 41.26 8.50
C GLN A 62 -26.66 42.00 7.28
N HIS A 63 -27.99 41.92 7.10
CA HIS A 63 -28.67 42.57 5.98
C HIS A 63 -28.04 42.26 4.61
N TRP A 64 -27.63 41.02 4.37
CA TRP A 64 -26.91 40.55 3.17
C TRP A 64 -27.53 41.05 1.85
N TYR A 65 -28.82 41.32 1.79
CA TYR A 65 -29.49 41.90 0.62
C TYR A 65 -29.02 43.32 0.28
N ASN A 66 -28.33 43.98 1.18
CA ASN A 66 -27.83 45.33 0.99
C ASN A 66 -26.33 45.30 0.62
N SER A 67 -26.04 45.42 -0.68
CA SER A 67 -24.66 45.38 -1.21
C SER A 67 -23.77 46.55 -0.76
N SER A 68 -24.31 47.57 -0.09
CA SER A 68 -23.52 48.68 0.44
C SER A 68 -22.84 48.35 1.78
N ILE A 69 -23.10 47.17 2.36
CA ILE A 69 -22.43 46.71 3.58
C ILE A 69 -21.18 45.94 3.22
N GLU A 70 -20.04 46.56 3.43
CA GLU A 70 -18.72 45.96 3.05
C GLU A 70 -18.38 44.74 3.90
N ASP A 71 -18.68 44.77 5.16
CA ASP A 71 -18.37 43.74 6.16
C ASP A 71 -19.58 42.82 6.46
N GLY A 72 -20.42 42.56 5.46
CA GLY A 72 -21.64 41.78 5.56
C GLY A 72 -21.42 40.28 5.76
N PHE A 73 -22.53 39.55 5.88
CA PHE A 73 -22.51 38.09 5.95
C PHE A 73 -21.91 37.49 4.68
N ASP A 74 -20.83 36.68 4.85
CA ASP A 74 -20.21 36.00 3.72
C ASP A 74 -21.00 34.71 3.40
N TYR A 75 -21.76 34.73 2.31
CA TYR A 75 -22.58 33.61 1.84
C TYR A 75 -21.73 32.45 1.25
N ARG A 76 -20.46 32.70 0.95
CA ARG A 76 -19.54 31.70 0.42
C ARG A 76 -19.07 30.75 1.54
N ILE A 77 -19.08 31.25 2.78
CA ILE A 77 -18.59 30.50 3.95
C ILE A 77 -19.79 29.90 4.69
N LYS A 78 -19.75 28.59 4.92
CA LYS A 78 -20.72 27.92 5.77
C LYS A 78 -20.49 28.30 7.24
N LYS A 79 -21.54 28.76 7.95
CA LYS A 79 -21.46 29.12 9.37
C LYS A 79 -21.99 28.01 10.25
N ASP A 80 -21.30 27.77 11.38
CA ASP A 80 -21.73 26.76 12.36
C ASP A 80 -23.19 27.06 12.81
N ALA A 81 -23.94 25.98 12.91
CA ALA A 81 -25.35 26.05 13.26
C ALA A 81 -25.80 24.88 14.15
N ILE A 82 -26.83 25.10 14.94
CA ILE A 82 -27.43 24.10 15.81
C ILE A 82 -28.93 24.08 15.50
N LEU A 83 -29.46 22.87 15.32
CA LEU A 83 -30.89 22.63 15.21
C LEU A 83 -31.38 21.95 16.49
N GLU A 84 -32.30 22.60 17.20
CA GLU A 84 -32.98 22.07 18.39
C GLU A 84 -34.42 21.72 18.05
N VAL A 85 -34.91 20.65 18.69
CA VAL A 85 -36.31 20.25 18.67
C VAL A 85 -36.76 20.09 20.12
N SER A 86 -37.87 20.73 20.48
CA SER A 86 -38.39 20.70 21.86
C SER A 86 -37.35 21.02 22.93
N TYR A 87 -36.53 22.06 22.68
CA TYR A 87 -35.41 22.48 23.56
C TYR A 87 -34.29 21.46 23.75
N THR A 88 -34.25 20.41 22.95
CA THR A 88 -33.21 19.42 22.97
C THR A 88 -32.39 19.53 21.70
N LEU A 89 -31.06 19.40 21.82
CA LEU A 89 -30.15 19.36 20.68
C LEU A 89 -30.54 18.19 19.77
N PHE A 90 -30.94 18.52 18.54
CA PHE A 90 -31.30 17.52 17.57
C PHE A 90 -30.10 17.22 16.63
N ARG A 91 -29.49 18.27 16.04
CA ARG A 91 -28.33 18.09 15.16
C ARG A 91 -27.43 19.34 15.18
N ARG A 92 -26.15 19.11 15.05
CA ARG A 92 -25.15 20.13 14.74
C ARG A 92 -24.78 20.10 13.28
N GLY A 93 -24.39 21.26 12.74
CA GLY A 93 -24.03 21.37 11.33
C GLY A 93 -23.62 22.78 10.96
N LYS A 94 -23.74 23.07 9.70
CA LYS A 94 -23.44 24.39 9.15
C LYS A 94 -24.58 24.90 8.26
N VAL A 95 -24.74 26.19 8.20
CA VAL A 95 -25.72 26.85 7.30
C VAL A 95 -25.02 27.65 6.23
N GLN A 96 -25.61 27.67 5.05
CA GLN A 96 -25.22 28.53 3.93
C GLN A 96 -26.40 29.32 3.42
N LEU A 97 -26.22 30.62 3.24
CA LEU A 97 -27.22 31.47 2.64
C LEU A 97 -27.23 31.28 1.11
N LYS A 98 -28.42 31.04 0.52
CA LYS A 98 -28.57 30.84 -0.93
C LYS A 98 -29.19 32.03 -1.64
N LYS A 99 -30.22 32.57 -1.08
CA LYS A 99 -30.92 33.73 -1.68
C LYS A 99 -31.76 34.50 -0.65
N VAL A 100 -32.09 35.72 -1.02
CA VAL A 100 -33.12 36.53 -0.34
C VAL A 100 -34.28 36.72 -1.29
N VAL A 101 -35.48 36.55 -0.80
CA VAL A 101 -36.70 36.83 -1.53
C VAL A 101 -37.17 38.24 -1.16
N LEU A 102 -37.43 39.07 -2.16
CA LEU A 102 -37.94 40.42 -2.00
C LEU A 102 -39.44 40.46 -2.36
N LYS A 103 -40.24 41.11 -1.55
CA LYS A 103 -41.61 41.46 -1.89
C LYS A 103 -41.74 43.00 -1.96
N ASN A 104 -42.15 43.51 -3.09
CA ASN A 104 -42.29 44.97 -3.31
C ASN A 104 -40.95 45.73 -3.03
N GLY A 105 -39.80 45.12 -3.35
CA GLY A 105 -38.48 45.69 -3.12
C GLY A 105 -37.98 45.63 -1.66
N VAL A 106 -38.74 45.02 -0.76
CA VAL A 106 -38.35 44.86 0.65
C VAL A 106 -38.01 43.39 0.91
N PRO A 107 -36.95 43.09 1.68
CA PRO A 107 -36.62 41.72 2.04
C PRO A 107 -37.75 41.03 2.79
N PHE A 108 -38.18 39.88 2.32
CA PHE A 108 -39.26 39.11 2.87
C PHE A 108 -38.78 37.85 3.58
N SER A 109 -37.92 37.07 2.96
CA SER A 109 -37.36 35.87 3.55
C SER A 109 -35.96 35.59 3.05
N TYR A 110 -35.18 34.90 3.86
CA TYR A 110 -33.90 34.29 3.52
C TYR A 110 -34.10 32.80 3.27
N ASN A 111 -33.53 32.30 2.18
CA ASN A 111 -33.45 30.89 1.92
C ASN A 111 -32.04 30.42 2.31
N ILE A 112 -31.98 29.56 3.28
CA ILE A 112 -30.75 28.99 3.84
C ILE A 112 -30.77 27.46 3.72
N ILE A 113 -29.59 26.85 3.59
CA ILE A 113 -29.45 25.39 3.61
C ILE A 113 -28.68 25.04 4.86
N PHE A 114 -29.22 24.12 5.64
CA PHE A 114 -28.52 23.45 6.72
C PHE A 114 -27.88 22.18 6.19
N TYR A 115 -26.63 22.02 6.51
CA TYR A 115 -25.82 20.84 6.19
C TYR A 115 -25.43 20.18 7.50
N GLY A 116 -25.67 18.89 7.64
CA GLY A 116 -25.13 18.11 8.75
C GLY A 116 -23.61 18.05 8.70
N ASN A 117 -22.98 17.54 9.74
CA ASN A 117 -21.52 17.61 9.87
C ASN A 117 -20.76 16.75 8.86
N THR A 118 -21.30 15.61 8.46
CA THR A 118 -20.64 14.67 7.54
C THR A 118 -20.65 15.10 6.07
N VAL A 119 -21.65 15.85 5.58
CA VAL A 119 -21.67 16.42 4.21
C VAL A 119 -20.47 17.34 3.96
N ASN A 120 -20.00 18.00 5.02
CA ASN A 120 -18.90 18.93 4.88
C ASN A 120 -17.56 18.30 4.56
N LEU A 121 -17.34 17.02 4.89
CA LEU A 121 -16.04 16.40 4.67
C LEU A 121 -15.68 16.39 3.18
N LYS A 122 -16.63 15.99 2.33
CA LYS A 122 -16.43 16.02 0.88
C LYS A 122 -16.16 17.42 0.36
N ASP A 123 -16.93 18.41 0.82
CA ASP A 123 -16.79 19.81 0.38
C ASP A 123 -15.49 20.47 0.88
N VAL A 124 -14.95 20.01 2.02
CA VAL A 124 -13.71 20.54 2.61
C VAL A 124 -12.47 19.92 1.98
N ILE A 125 -12.57 18.63 1.59
CA ILE A 125 -11.46 17.86 1.01
C ILE A 125 -11.37 18.04 -0.52
N ASP A 126 -12.42 18.50 -1.17
CA ASP A 126 -12.88 18.39 -2.57
C ASP A 126 -11.79 18.29 -3.66
N GLU A 127 -10.79 19.16 -3.66
CA GLU A 127 -9.80 19.23 -4.76
C GLU A 127 -8.37 18.92 -4.32
N ASP A 128 -8.14 18.72 -3.03
CA ASP A 128 -6.79 18.48 -2.53
C ASP A 128 -6.24 17.13 -2.96
N GLU A 129 -5.00 17.10 -3.45
CA GLU A 129 -4.23 15.88 -3.68
C GLU A 129 -3.49 15.46 -2.39
N LEU A 130 -3.10 14.17 -2.29
CA LEU A 130 -2.30 13.66 -1.18
C LEU A 130 -1.01 14.45 -0.95
N GLN A 131 -0.43 15.01 -2.01
CA GLN A 131 0.76 15.86 -1.95
C GLN A 131 0.59 17.10 -1.07
N GLN A 132 -0.65 17.53 -0.81
CA GLN A 132 -0.94 18.73 -0.01
C GLN A 132 -1.07 18.42 1.49
N LEU A 133 -0.78 17.20 1.93
CA LEU A 133 -0.82 16.76 3.31
C LEU A 133 0.52 17.04 4.02
N ASP A 134 0.72 18.25 4.53
CA ASP A 134 1.99 18.69 5.13
C ASP A 134 2.43 17.87 6.35
N TYR A 135 1.50 17.20 7.05
CA TYR A 135 1.85 16.29 8.15
C TYR A 135 2.83 15.20 7.71
N LEU A 136 2.80 14.81 6.43
CA LEU A 136 3.69 13.79 5.87
C LEU A 136 5.15 14.23 5.77
N ASP A 137 5.46 15.53 5.96
CA ASP A 137 6.84 16.02 6.07
C ASP A 137 7.59 15.43 7.28
N ASN A 138 6.87 14.91 8.29
CA ASN A 138 7.45 14.18 9.42
C ASN A 138 8.12 12.85 9.03
N TYR A 139 7.92 12.37 7.80
CA TYR A 139 8.48 11.13 7.25
C TYR A 139 9.56 11.37 6.20
N ASN A 140 9.95 12.64 6.00
CA ASN A 140 11.06 12.98 5.13
C ASN A 140 12.36 12.40 5.70
N HIS A 141 13.23 11.92 4.82
CA HIS A 141 14.48 11.27 5.22
C HIS A 141 15.53 11.39 4.12
N ASP A 142 16.81 11.26 4.51
CA ASP A 142 17.91 11.31 3.56
C ASP A 142 17.88 10.12 2.61
N TYR A 143 18.10 10.38 1.33
CA TYR A 143 18.18 9.38 0.28
C TYR A 143 19.63 9.00 0.03
N ASN A 144 20.06 7.93 0.65
CA ASN A 144 21.40 7.36 0.50
C ASN A 144 21.33 5.83 0.66
N ALA A 145 22.39 5.15 0.24
CA ALA A 145 22.47 3.70 0.31
C ALA A 145 22.18 3.13 1.71
N GLY A 146 22.67 3.80 2.78
CA GLY A 146 22.47 3.35 4.16
C GLY A 146 21.02 3.40 4.61
N ASN A 147 20.32 4.50 4.37
CA ASN A 147 18.91 4.63 4.74
C ASN A 147 18.00 3.73 3.92
N VAL A 148 18.27 3.59 2.62
CA VAL A 148 17.49 2.69 1.77
C VAL A 148 17.74 1.23 2.18
N TYR A 149 18.99 0.84 2.46
CA TYR A 149 19.33 -0.47 2.99
C TYR A 149 18.59 -0.77 4.31
N LEU A 150 18.61 0.18 5.25
CA LEU A 150 17.90 0.04 6.52
C LEU A 150 16.39 -0.08 6.30
N GLY A 151 15.83 0.78 5.44
CA GLY A 151 14.42 0.75 5.07
C GLY A 151 14.02 -0.53 4.33
N PHE A 152 14.92 -1.11 3.53
CA PHE A 152 14.73 -2.37 2.84
C PHE A 152 14.74 -3.57 3.80
N GLN A 153 15.67 -3.61 4.75
CA GLN A 153 15.80 -4.73 5.68
C GLN A 153 14.84 -4.67 6.87
N THR A 154 14.71 -3.50 7.48
CA THR A 154 14.02 -3.35 8.77
C THR A 154 12.88 -2.37 8.77
N GLY A 155 12.77 -1.54 7.72
CA GLY A 155 11.88 -0.39 7.72
C GLY A 155 12.42 0.79 8.54
N LEU A 156 12.08 2.00 8.12
CA LEU A 156 12.40 3.22 8.84
C LEU A 156 11.28 3.53 9.84
N SER A 157 11.65 3.72 11.09
CA SER A 157 10.72 4.12 12.15
C SER A 157 10.84 5.63 12.35
N LEU A 158 10.01 6.39 11.63
CA LEU A 158 9.99 7.84 11.65
C LEU A 158 8.79 8.34 12.46
N ASN A 159 8.89 9.54 13.01
CA ASN A 159 7.85 10.16 13.84
C ASN A 159 7.29 9.23 14.95
N SER A 160 8.16 8.41 15.55
CA SER A 160 7.81 7.42 16.58
C SER A 160 6.82 6.33 16.14
N VAL A 161 6.67 6.13 14.82
CA VAL A 161 5.85 5.07 14.24
C VAL A 161 6.76 3.98 13.69
N ASN A 162 6.60 2.76 14.18
CA ASN A 162 7.40 1.62 13.73
C ASN A 162 7.13 1.31 12.26
N HIS A 163 8.22 1.16 11.49
CA HIS A 163 8.15 0.81 10.07
C HIS A 163 7.22 1.71 9.25
N SER A 164 7.12 2.99 9.63
CA SER A 164 6.26 3.97 8.94
C SER A 164 6.59 4.13 7.47
N VAL A 165 7.86 3.99 7.11
CA VAL A 165 8.36 3.96 5.73
C VAL A 165 9.18 2.70 5.52
N ILE A 166 8.89 1.98 4.44
CA ILE A 166 9.62 0.78 4.02
C ILE A 166 10.08 0.94 2.58
N TYR A 167 11.09 0.18 2.20
CA TYR A 167 11.51 0.06 0.80
C TYR A 167 11.21 -1.38 0.34
N PRO A 168 10.02 -1.62 -0.22
CA PRO A 168 9.62 -2.96 -0.67
C PRO A 168 10.42 -3.38 -1.90
N LEU A 169 10.57 -4.68 -2.10
CA LEU A 169 11.20 -5.22 -3.30
C LEU A 169 10.27 -5.05 -4.52
N ILE A 170 10.15 -3.82 -4.97
CA ILE A 170 9.44 -3.43 -6.20
C ILE A 170 10.40 -2.61 -7.05
N THR A 171 10.79 -3.14 -8.20
CA THR A 171 11.67 -2.45 -9.15
C THR A 171 10.85 -1.68 -10.19
N HIS A 172 11.49 -0.77 -10.90
CA HIS A 172 10.82 0.08 -11.89
C HIS A 172 11.44 0.03 -13.29
N THR A 173 12.61 -0.58 -13.44
CA THR A 173 13.31 -0.73 -14.74
C THR A 173 13.95 -2.07 -14.94
N LYS A 174 14.07 -2.89 -13.87
CA LYS A 174 14.81 -4.15 -13.91
C LYS A 174 13.86 -5.30 -13.66
N ARG A 175 13.89 -6.30 -14.55
CA ARG A 175 13.40 -7.62 -14.22
C ARG A 175 14.48 -8.36 -13.43
N LEU A 176 14.15 -8.81 -12.23
CA LEU A 176 15.07 -9.54 -11.39
C LEU A 176 15.15 -11.03 -11.84
N TYR A 177 16.32 -11.61 -11.70
CA TYR A 177 16.57 -13.02 -11.95
C TYR A 177 17.73 -13.51 -11.07
N PHE A 178 17.88 -14.82 -10.99
CA PHE A 178 18.91 -15.46 -10.21
C PHE A 178 19.62 -16.46 -11.11
N ASP A 179 20.89 -16.18 -11.41
CA ASP A 179 21.66 -16.96 -12.37
C ASP A 179 23.13 -16.88 -12.00
N SER A 180 23.76 -18.02 -11.75
CA SER A 180 25.23 -18.09 -11.64
C SER A 180 25.84 -17.81 -13.00
N ALA A 181 27.02 -17.25 -13.05
CA ALA A 181 27.71 -17.03 -14.31
C ALA A 181 27.89 -18.35 -15.06
N GLY A 182 27.26 -18.44 -16.22
CA GLY A 182 27.40 -19.61 -17.05
C GLY A 182 28.88 -19.90 -17.34
N TYR A 183 29.34 -21.05 -16.92
CA TYR A 183 30.70 -21.52 -17.22
C TYR A 183 30.77 -21.90 -18.70
N VAL A 184 31.65 -21.22 -19.44
CA VAL A 184 31.80 -21.48 -20.87
C VAL A 184 32.92 -22.51 -21.13
N LYS A 185 34.05 -22.31 -20.48
CA LYS A 185 35.23 -23.16 -20.76
C LYS A 185 36.36 -22.97 -19.74
N SER A 186 37.18 -24.04 -19.57
CA SER A 186 38.47 -23.98 -18.87
C SER A 186 39.57 -24.62 -19.70
N GLY A 187 40.80 -24.33 -19.34
CA GLY A 187 41.96 -24.89 -19.96
C GLY A 187 43.27 -24.34 -19.39
N THR A 188 44.34 -24.51 -20.14
CA THR A 188 45.66 -24.00 -19.78
C THR A 188 46.25 -23.23 -20.96
N ALA A 189 46.74 -22.04 -20.72
CA ALA A 189 47.40 -21.21 -21.73
C ALA A 189 48.67 -21.90 -22.23
N THR A 190 48.81 -22.07 -23.56
CA THR A 190 49.92 -22.78 -24.19
C THR A 190 51.01 -21.84 -24.65
N THR A 191 50.81 -20.53 -24.62
CA THR A 191 51.77 -19.54 -25.08
C THR A 191 51.53 -18.22 -24.36
N ASN A 192 52.61 -17.56 -23.96
CA ASN A 192 52.57 -16.18 -23.52
C ASN A 192 52.35 -15.25 -24.71
N SER A 193 51.36 -14.38 -24.67
CA SER A 193 51.05 -13.41 -25.74
C SER A 193 50.39 -12.19 -25.17
N ASP A 194 50.88 -11.02 -25.57
CA ASP A 194 50.32 -9.73 -25.06
C ASP A 194 48.82 -9.63 -25.27
N SER A 195 48.12 -9.42 -24.18
CA SER A 195 46.66 -9.25 -24.13
C SER A 195 45.86 -10.31 -24.91
N LYS A 196 46.35 -11.56 -24.89
CA LYS A 196 45.64 -12.69 -25.50
C LYS A 196 45.71 -13.91 -24.62
N LEU A 197 44.68 -14.74 -24.70
CA LEU A 197 44.71 -16.13 -24.25
C LEU A 197 44.90 -17.03 -25.48
N VAL A 198 45.95 -17.80 -25.46
CA VAL A 198 46.25 -18.78 -26.52
C VAL A 198 46.27 -20.16 -25.89
N ASP A 199 45.39 -21.05 -26.36
CA ASP A 199 45.39 -22.46 -26.01
C ASP A 199 45.21 -23.29 -27.26
N SER A 200 46.30 -23.92 -27.70
CA SER A 200 46.36 -24.72 -28.94
C SER A 200 45.43 -25.94 -28.89
N THR A 201 44.95 -26.33 -27.70
CA THR A 201 44.06 -27.49 -27.50
C THR A 201 42.58 -27.06 -27.32
N ALA A 202 42.33 -25.77 -27.15
CA ALA A 202 41.01 -25.25 -26.95
C ALA A 202 40.19 -25.14 -28.26
N ASN A 203 38.88 -24.96 -28.07
CA ASN A 203 37.99 -24.51 -29.10
C ASN A 203 37.15 -23.37 -28.56
N PHE A 204 37.47 -22.13 -28.91
CA PHE A 204 36.81 -20.89 -28.45
C PHE A 204 35.61 -20.47 -29.30
N THR A 205 35.03 -21.37 -30.10
CA THR A 205 33.88 -21.04 -30.96
C THR A 205 32.61 -20.69 -30.17
N SER A 206 32.53 -21.10 -28.90
CA SER A 206 31.42 -20.75 -27.98
C SER A 206 31.72 -19.51 -27.13
N VAL A 207 32.89 -18.91 -27.27
CA VAL A 207 33.28 -17.71 -26.52
C VAL A 207 32.85 -16.48 -27.29
N ASN A 208 32.26 -15.51 -26.60
CA ASN A 208 31.74 -14.26 -27.17
C ASN A 208 32.55 -13.05 -26.71
N ILE A 209 32.45 -11.98 -27.46
CA ILE A 209 33.03 -10.69 -27.07
C ILE A 209 32.31 -10.19 -25.82
N GLY A 210 33.10 -9.84 -24.80
CA GLY A 210 32.59 -9.41 -23.48
C GLY A 210 32.50 -10.54 -22.45
N ASP A 211 32.74 -11.80 -22.84
CA ASP A 211 32.91 -12.89 -21.87
C ASP A 211 34.07 -12.59 -20.92
N TYR A 212 33.95 -13.10 -19.71
CA TYR A 212 34.85 -12.83 -18.61
C TYR A 212 35.87 -13.97 -18.45
N VAL A 213 37.11 -13.60 -18.43
CA VAL A 213 38.21 -14.60 -18.35
C VAL A 213 38.94 -14.42 -17.03
N VAL A 214 39.07 -15.51 -16.28
CA VAL A 214 39.82 -15.59 -15.02
C VAL A 214 41.07 -16.38 -15.24
N ASN A 215 42.23 -15.84 -14.90
CA ASN A 215 43.45 -16.59 -14.71
C ASN A 215 43.42 -17.17 -13.29
N THR A 216 43.13 -18.46 -13.18
CA THR A 216 43.03 -19.16 -11.88
C THR A 216 44.38 -19.45 -11.24
N SER A 217 45.51 -19.22 -11.93
CA SER A 217 46.86 -19.37 -11.38
C SER A 217 47.28 -18.20 -10.51
N ASN A 218 46.76 -16.98 -10.79
CA ASN A 218 47.11 -15.74 -10.10
C ASN A 218 45.92 -14.86 -9.70
N ASN A 219 44.72 -15.32 -9.98
CA ASN A 219 43.45 -14.63 -9.70
C ASN A 219 43.26 -13.28 -10.41
N THR A 220 43.91 -13.10 -11.57
CA THR A 220 43.67 -11.90 -12.40
C THR A 220 42.55 -12.14 -13.40
N THR A 221 41.95 -11.07 -13.90
CA THR A 221 40.74 -11.13 -14.71
C THR A 221 40.81 -10.18 -15.89
N ALA A 222 40.20 -10.55 -17.03
CA ALA A 222 40.11 -9.73 -18.22
C ALA A 222 38.80 -10.02 -19.00
N LEU A 223 38.42 -9.13 -19.89
CA LEU A 223 37.28 -9.32 -20.79
C LEU A 223 37.78 -9.78 -22.18
N VAL A 224 37.00 -10.64 -22.82
CA VAL A 224 37.23 -11.00 -24.23
C VAL A 224 36.89 -9.80 -25.11
N THR A 225 37.84 -9.26 -25.81
CA THR A 225 37.67 -8.14 -26.74
C THR A 225 37.48 -8.59 -28.18
N PHE A 226 38.01 -9.78 -28.54
CA PHE A 226 37.85 -10.33 -29.87
C PHE A 226 38.20 -11.84 -29.87
N VAL A 227 37.45 -12.62 -30.66
CA VAL A 227 37.75 -14.04 -30.89
C VAL A 227 38.57 -14.16 -32.19
N SER A 228 39.88 -14.28 -32.03
CA SER A 228 40.80 -14.25 -33.15
C SER A 228 40.81 -15.55 -33.97
N SER A 229 40.65 -16.69 -33.30
CA SER A 229 40.54 -18.02 -33.90
C SER A 229 39.94 -19.02 -32.93
N SER A 230 39.73 -20.25 -33.35
CA SER A 230 39.28 -21.32 -32.46
C SER A 230 40.22 -21.60 -31.28
N THR A 231 41.45 -21.12 -31.31
CA THR A 231 42.47 -21.37 -30.27
C THR A 231 43.05 -20.09 -29.66
N THR A 232 42.51 -18.90 -30.03
CA THR A 232 43.07 -17.63 -29.59
C THR A 232 41.94 -16.59 -29.40
N ILE A 233 41.88 -15.99 -28.25
CA ILE A 233 41.05 -14.86 -27.94
C ILE A 233 41.89 -13.65 -27.48
N ALA A 234 41.51 -12.46 -27.88
CA ALA A 234 42.10 -11.21 -27.40
C ALA A 234 41.38 -10.75 -26.14
N LEU A 235 42.12 -10.18 -25.21
CA LEU A 235 41.68 -9.77 -23.90
C LEU A 235 41.84 -8.26 -23.69
N SER A 236 41.11 -7.67 -22.79
CA SER A 236 41.24 -6.28 -22.39
C SER A 236 42.58 -5.97 -21.73
N GLU A 237 43.21 -6.97 -21.12
CA GLU A 237 44.45 -6.85 -20.34
C GLU A 237 45.33 -8.08 -20.55
N HIS A 238 46.66 -7.93 -20.29
CA HIS A 238 47.60 -9.02 -20.30
C HIS A 238 47.64 -9.71 -18.95
N ILE A 239 46.97 -10.86 -18.85
CA ILE A 239 46.83 -11.60 -17.57
C ILE A 239 47.41 -13.01 -17.62
N PHE A 240 47.90 -13.52 -18.80
CA PHE A 240 48.33 -14.90 -18.96
C PHE A 240 49.78 -15.04 -19.33
N GLU A 241 50.44 -15.95 -18.60
CA GLU A 241 51.71 -16.52 -18.92
C GLU A 241 51.56 -17.96 -19.47
N ASN A 242 52.63 -18.51 -20.03
CA ASN A 242 52.61 -19.90 -20.50
C ASN A 242 52.39 -20.88 -19.33
N ASN A 243 51.44 -21.80 -19.46
CA ASN A 243 50.96 -22.77 -18.47
C ASN A 243 50.05 -22.22 -17.37
N ASP A 244 49.58 -21.01 -17.47
CA ASP A 244 48.54 -20.53 -16.57
C ASP A 244 47.19 -21.19 -16.87
N ASN A 245 46.45 -21.53 -15.82
CA ASN A 245 45.11 -22.06 -15.94
C ASN A 245 44.11 -20.96 -16.10
N TYR A 246 43.08 -21.22 -16.90
CA TYR A 246 42.00 -20.25 -17.10
C TYR A 246 40.62 -20.88 -16.98
N GLU A 247 39.68 -20.03 -16.65
CA GLU A 247 38.25 -20.26 -16.74
C GLU A 247 37.59 -19.10 -17.49
N ILE A 248 36.64 -19.39 -18.37
CA ILE A 248 35.88 -18.41 -19.13
C ILE A 248 34.42 -18.55 -18.72
N TYR A 249 33.82 -17.43 -18.41
CA TYR A 249 32.41 -17.30 -18.03
C TYR A 249 31.69 -16.41 -19.03
N GLU A 250 30.42 -16.70 -19.26
CA GLU A 250 29.58 -15.87 -20.12
C GLU A 250 29.61 -14.43 -19.64
N LYS A 251 29.41 -13.49 -20.57
CA LYS A 251 29.26 -12.09 -20.26
C LYS A 251 28.21 -11.91 -19.16
N ILE A 252 28.68 -11.46 -18.01
CA ILE A 252 27.82 -11.28 -16.85
C ILE A 252 26.90 -10.12 -17.12
N GLN A 253 25.62 -10.38 -17.21
CA GLN A 253 24.62 -9.33 -17.12
C GLN A 253 24.45 -8.99 -15.63
N TYR A 254 25.00 -7.86 -15.20
CA TYR A 254 24.92 -7.43 -13.81
C TYR A 254 23.54 -6.90 -13.45
N SER A 255 22.88 -6.29 -14.42
CA SER A 255 21.59 -5.65 -14.20
C SER A 255 20.50 -6.69 -13.93
N GLY A 256 19.89 -6.62 -12.75
CA GLY A 256 18.78 -7.48 -12.34
C GLY A 256 19.18 -8.86 -11.79
N ASN A 257 20.45 -9.28 -11.89
CA ASN A 257 20.88 -10.55 -11.34
C ASN A 257 21.18 -10.44 -9.83
N LEU A 258 20.44 -11.20 -9.02
CA LEU A 258 20.58 -11.21 -7.55
C LEU A 258 21.52 -12.31 -7.03
N TYR A 259 22.13 -13.13 -7.91
CA TYR A 259 23.04 -14.19 -7.48
C TYR A 259 24.21 -13.58 -6.69
N TYR A 260 24.41 -14.08 -5.46
CA TYR A 260 25.54 -13.67 -4.64
C TYR A 260 26.82 -14.37 -5.10
N ASP A 261 27.83 -13.57 -5.43
CA ASP A 261 29.19 -14.02 -5.71
C ASP A 261 30.15 -13.00 -5.09
N ASP A 262 30.98 -13.44 -4.14
CA ASP A 262 31.98 -12.61 -3.46
C ASP A 262 33.06 -12.07 -4.38
N THR A 263 33.24 -12.67 -5.55
CA THR A 263 34.15 -12.22 -6.60
C THR A 263 33.51 -11.23 -7.59
N GLN A 264 32.18 -11.00 -7.49
CA GLN A 264 31.39 -10.24 -8.44
C GLN A 264 30.57 -9.14 -7.73
N SER A 265 31.24 -8.12 -7.22
CA SER A 265 30.66 -7.04 -6.42
C SER A 265 29.59 -6.19 -7.15
N LYS A 266 29.44 -6.34 -8.46
CA LYS A 266 28.52 -5.54 -9.28
C LYS A 266 27.15 -6.20 -9.53
N ARG A 267 26.97 -7.46 -9.13
CA ARG A 267 25.67 -8.14 -9.22
C ARG A 267 24.81 -7.81 -8.02
N GLY A 268 23.57 -7.52 -8.22
CA GLY A 268 22.63 -7.34 -7.12
C GLY A 268 21.68 -6.18 -7.29
N LEU A 269 21.06 -5.83 -6.19
CA LEU A 269 20.14 -4.71 -6.06
C LEU A 269 20.89 -3.48 -5.57
N SER A 270 20.68 -2.36 -6.24
CA SER A 270 21.15 -1.04 -5.81
C SER A 270 20.02 -0.27 -5.11
N TYR A 271 20.38 0.67 -4.26
CA TYR A 271 19.42 1.54 -3.59
C TYR A 271 18.58 2.39 -4.56
N VAL A 272 19.07 2.65 -5.77
CA VAL A 272 18.32 3.39 -6.81
C VAL A 272 17.28 2.56 -7.54
N ASP A 273 17.29 1.24 -7.38
CA ASP A 273 16.39 0.32 -8.08
C ASP A 273 15.00 0.25 -7.44
N ILE A 274 14.88 0.65 -6.18
CA ILE A 274 13.66 0.54 -5.37
C ILE A 274 13.19 1.89 -4.86
N LYS A 275 11.88 2.00 -4.62
CA LYS A 275 11.23 3.21 -4.12
C LYS A 275 10.60 2.96 -2.75
N PRO A 276 10.48 3.98 -1.90
CA PRO A 276 9.82 3.82 -0.61
C PRO A 276 8.30 3.62 -0.75
N ALA A 277 7.71 3.16 0.34
CA ALA A 277 6.27 3.13 0.57
C ALA A 277 5.97 3.60 1.99
N ILE A 278 4.82 4.22 2.20
CA ILE A 278 4.39 4.73 3.51
C ILE A 278 3.12 4.01 3.97
N LEU A 279 2.98 3.80 5.27
CA LEU A 279 1.76 3.26 5.87
C LEU A 279 0.52 4.09 5.52
N CYS A 280 -0.54 3.44 5.09
CA CYS A 280 -1.82 4.10 4.83
C CYS A 280 -2.43 4.73 6.09
N SER A 281 -2.18 4.16 7.28
CA SER A 281 -2.59 4.76 8.55
C SER A 281 -2.00 6.15 8.78
N GLU A 282 -0.79 6.42 8.29
CA GLU A 282 -0.16 7.73 8.42
C GLU A 282 -0.75 8.75 7.44
N ILE A 283 -1.26 8.29 6.30
CA ILE A 283 -2.06 9.14 5.41
C ILE A 283 -3.39 9.50 6.06
N ILE A 284 -4.07 8.55 6.73
CA ILE A 284 -5.29 8.83 7.49
C ILE A 284 -5.01 9.89 8.56
N LYS A 285 -3.93 9.76 9.35
CA LYS A 285 -3.52 10.78 10.34
C LYS A 285 -3.21 12.13 9.71
N ALA A 286 -2.61 12.13 8.52
CA ALA A 286 -2.33 13.37 7.80
C ALA A 286 -3.63 14.08 7.35
N ILE A 287 -4.64 13.31 6.95
CA ILE A 287 -5.99 13.81 6.65
C ILE A 287 -6.62 14.39 7.91
N GLU A 288 -6.60 13.66 9.03
CA GLU A 288 -7.11 14.13 10.32
C GLU A 288 -6.48 15.46 10.73
N ASN A 289 -5.16 15.53 10.63
CA ASN A 289 -4.39 16.73 10.98
C ASN A 289 -4.77 17.94 10.11
N LYS A 290 -4.78 17.75 8.78
CA LYS A 290 -5.05 18.85 7.83
C LYS A 290 -6.45 19.41 7.99
N TYR A 291 -7.46 18.56 8.16
CA TYR A 291 -8.87 18.96 8.18
C TYR A 291 -9.43 19.09 9.59
N SER A 292 -8.62 18.88 10.63
CA SER A 292 -9.02 18.95 12.04
C SER A 292 -10.24 18.07 12.33
N ILE A 293 -10.16 16.81 11.88
CA ILE A 293 -11.14 15.76 12.11
C ILE A 293 -10.47 14.59 12.82
N ASP A 294 -11.24 13.83 13.58
CA ASP A 294 -10.77 12.60 14.22
C ASP A 294 -11.60 11.44 13.70
N PHE A 295 -10.95 10.46 13.09
CA PHE A 295 -11.55 9.16 12.81
C PHE A 295 -11.37 8.24 14.01
N VAL A 296 -12.46 7.62 14.44
CA VAL A 296 -12.45 6.66 15.56
C VAL A 296 -13.12 5.36 15.14
N GLY A 297 -12.80 4.29 15.84
CA GLY A 297 -13.23 2.93 15.53
C GLY A 297 -12.01 2.02 15.39
N ASP A 298 -12.26 0.72 15.37
CA ASP A 298 -11.19 -0.27 15.42
C ASP A 298 -10.60 -0.60 14.04
N PHE A 299 -11.26 -0.16 12.96
CA PHE A 299 -10.88 -0.57 11.60
C PHE A 299 -9.45 -0.15 11.21
N PHE A 300 -9.09 1.13 11.42
CA PHE A 300 -7.75 1.62 11.02
C PHE A 300 -6.59 1.06 11.86
N THR A 301 -6.91 0.37 12.96
CA THR A 301 -5.95 -0.36 13.80
C THR A 301 -6.06 -1.87 13.64
N SER A 302 -7.01 -2.35 12.85
CA SER A 302 -7.24 -3.77 12.61
C SER A 302 -6.13 -4.39 11.75
N ASP A 303 -6.03 -5.71 11.80
CA ASP A 303 -5.09 -6.48 10.98
C ASP A 303 -5.31 -6.27 9.47
N ALA A 304 -6.54 -5.98 9.06
CA ALA A 304 -6.86 -5.69 7.66
C ALA A 304 -6.24 -4.38 7.13
N PHE A 305 -5.87 -3.46 8.03
CA PHE A 305 -5.38 -2.13 7.63
C PHE A 305 -3.99 -1.79 8.16
N SER A 306 -3.56 -2.36 9.29
CA SER A 306 -2.37 -1.93 10.05
C SER A 306 -1.05 -2.02 9.27
N ASN A 307 -0.93 -2.97 8.33
CA ASN A 307 0.27 -3.18 7.50
C ASN A 307 0.03 -2.84 6.02
N LEU A 308 -0.99 -2.03 5.74
CA LEU A 308 -1.27 -1.56 4.39
C LEU A 308 -0.40 -0.36 4.05
N TYR A 309 0.32 -0.43 2.95
CA TYR A 309 1.21 0.61 2.44
C TYR A 309 0.76 1.12 1.09
N ILE A 310 1.09 2.38 0.79
CA ILE A 310 1.01 2.95 -0.54
C ILE A 310 2.42 3.17 -1.09
N TRP A 311 2.66 2.71 -2.32
CA TRP A 311 3.95 2.87 -2.99
C TRP A 311 4.13 4.30 -3.50
N LEU A 312 5.32 4.87 -3.25
CA LEU A 312 5.63 6.26 -3.62
C LEU A 312 6.18 6.32 -5.06
N HIS A 313 5.30 6.49 -6.04
CA HIS A 313 5.66 6.47 -7.46
C HIS A 313 4.92 7.54 -8.27
N ARG A 314 5.10 8.80 -7.91
CA ARG A 314 4.49 9.92 -8.62
C ARG A 314 4.94 10.02 -10.08
N ASN A 315 6.18 9.65 -10.36
CA ASN A 315 6.79 9.66 -11.69
C ASN A 315 7.24 8.25 -12.08
N LYS A 316 7.23 7.95 -13.39
CA LYS A 316 7.77 6.70 -13.91
C LYS A 316 9.30 6.65 -13.77
N GLY A 317 9.87 5.46 -13.70
CA GLY A 317 11.32 5.28 -13.52
C GLY A 317 11.77 5.58 -12.10
N GLY A 318 13.00 6.05 -11.89
CA GLY A 318 13.57 6.34 -10.58
C GLY A 318 12.84 7.44 -9.82
N LEU A 319 13.25 7.69 -8.61
CA LEU A 319 12.76 8.82 -7.82
C LEU A 319 13.28 10.12 -8.42
N THR A 320 12.38 11.04 -8.76
CA THR A 320 12.73 12.34 -9.36
C THR A 320 12.00 13.46 -8.62
N THR A 321 12.70 14.57 -8.44
CA THR A 321 12.14 15.80 -7.88
C THR A 321 12.42 16.95 -8.84
N GLU A 322 11.48 17.85 -9.05
CA GLU A 322 11.68 19.07 -9.83
C GLU A 322 12.52 20.09 -9.05
N GLY A 323 13.28 20.91 -9.79
CA GLY A 323 14.13 21.94 -9.23
C GLY A 323 15.60 21.54 -9.13
N ILE A 324 16.44 22.52 -8.78
CA ILE A 324 17.89 22.35 -8.73
C ILE A 324 18.26 21.34 -7.65
N GLN A 325 18.95 20.29 -8.07
CA GLN A 325 19.47 19.23 -7.22
C GLN A 325 21.01 19.30 -7.21
N SER A 326 21.63 19.10 -6.06
CA SER A 326 23.10 19.10 -5.96
C SER A 326 23.55 17.96 -5.07
N LYS A 327 24.52 17.17 -5.53
CA LYS A 327 25.09 16.05 -4.80
C LYS A 327 26.60 16.08 -4.89
N ILE A 328 27.27 15.89 -3.74
CA ILE A 328 28.69 15.57 -3.69
C ILE A 328 28.82 14.10 -4.09
N ILE A 329 29.62 13.83 -5.11
CA ILE A 329 29.82 12.50 -5.67
C ILE A 329 31.20 11.91 -5.28
N GLY A 330 32.06 12.71 -4.66
CA GLY A 330 33.35 12.27 -4.18
C GLY A 330 34.07 13.36 -3.42
N ASN A 331 34.95 12.97 -2.55
CA ASN A 331 35.83 13.85 -1.77
C ASN A 331 37.25 13.31 -1.82
N LEU A 332 38.19 14.17 -2.10
CA LEU A 332 39.62 13.90 -2.07
C LEU A 332 40.25 14.70 -0.95
N VAL A 333 40.82 14.05 0.05
CA VAL A 333 41.49 14.70 1.19
C VAL A 333 42.97 14.35 1.17
N ARG A 334 43.80 15.39 1.29
CA ARG A 334 45.22 15.24 1.61
C ARG A 334 45.60 16.29 2.63
N SER A 335 46.18 15.85 3.72
CA SER A 335 46.74 16.75 4.76
C SER A 335 48.19 17.02 4.49
N SER A 336 48.69 18.22 4.88
CA SER A 336 50.10 18.55 4.79
C SER A 336 50.91 17.59 5.68
N GLY A 337 51.78 16.84 5.04
CA GLY A 337 52.54 15.79 5.71
C GLY A 337 52.04 14.36 5.40
N ASP A 338 50.89 14.18 4.78
CA ASP A 338 50.45 12.90 4.29
C ASP A 338 51.09 12.56 2.94
N THR A 339 51.37 11.30 2.75
CA THR A 339 51.93 10.77 1.51
C THR A 339 50.85 10.13 0.64
N SER A 340 49.60 10.19 1.06
CA SER A 340 48.45 9.59 0.37
C SER A 340 47.30 10.54 0.20
N PHE A 341 46.45 10.27 -0.80
CA PHE A 341 45.15 10.89 -0.96
C PHE A 341 44.06 9.92 -0.50
N ASP A 342 43.22 10.36 0.41
CA ASP A 342 42.03 9.65 0.82
C ASP A 342 40.81 10.17 0.03
N VAL A 343 40.09 9.27 -0.64
CA VAL A 343 38.84 9.59 -1.30
C VAL A 343 37.71 8.94 -0.54
N SER A 344 36.92 9.73 0.20
CA SER A 344 35.83 9.24 1.03
C SER A 344 34.46 9.64 0.47
N ASP A 345 33.44 8.89 0.87
CA ASP A 345 32.00 9.05 0.59
C ASP A 345 31.44 8.47 -0.72
N THR A 346 32.24 7.91 -1.60
CA THR A 346 31.71 7.24 -2.81
C THR A 346 32.48 5.95 -3.18
N ASN A 347 33.08 5.25 -2.22
CA ASN A 347 33.92 4.06 -2.45
C ASN A 347 35.22 4.32 -3.24
N TRP A 348 35.68 5.55 -3.24
CA TRP A 348 36.89 5.92 -3.97
C TRP A 348 38.03 6.19 -3.00
N THR A 349 38.78 5.17 -2.66
CA THR A 349 39.99 5.32 -1.86
C THR A 349 41.21 4.98 -2.71
N PHE A 350 42.12 5.92 -2.86
CA PHE A 350 43.40 5.71 -3.52
C PHE A 350 44.49 5.88 -2.47
N ASP A 351 45.17 4.81 -2.18
CA ASP A 351 46.26 4.78 -1.23
C ASP A 351 47.58 4.87 -2.03
N ILE A 352 48.12 6.09 -2.15
CA ILE A 352 49.32 6.35 -2.95
C ILE A 352 50.40 6.92 -2.03
N VAL A 353 51.50 6.22 -1.92
CA VAL A 353 52.66 6.64 -1.12
C VAL A 353 53.74 7.05 -2.09
N GLY A 354 54.12 8.35 -2.07
CA GLY A 354 55.18 8.90 -2.88
C GLY A 354 56.16 9.76 -2.07
N GLU A 355 57.48 9.66 -2.36
CA GLU A 355 58.54 10.34 -1.64
C GLU A 355 59.24 11.41 -2.50
N GLY A 356 58.95 11.53 -3.79
CA GLY A 356 59.64 12.45 -4.70
C GLY A 356 58.70 13.59 -5.23
N ARG A 357 59.07 14.09 -6.42
CA ARG A 357 58.18 14.95 -7.20
C ARG A 357 57.00 14.08 -7.73
N GLU A 358 55.79 14.56 -7.51
CA GLU A 358 54.59 13.78 -7.84
C GLU A 358 53.65 14.62 -8.73
N GLU A 359 53.07 13.97 -9.71
CA GLU A 359 52.03 14.49 -10.59
C GLU A 359 50.77 13.60 -10.49
N TYR A 360 49.61 14.24 -10.30
CA TYR A 360 48.31 13.57 -10.20
C TYR A 360 47.40 14.18 -11.23
N ASP A 361 46.97 13.40 -12.20
CA ASP A 361 45.95 13.82 -13.20
C ASP A 361 44.66 13.08 -12.98
N PHE A 362 43.61 13.83 -12.73
CA PHE A 362 42.28 13.31 -12.48
C PHE A 362 41.39 13.49 -13.72
N THR A 363 40.70 12.43 -14.09
CA THR A 363 39.67 12.45 -15.13
C THR A 363 38.38 11.85 -14.59
N LEU A 364 37.34 12.68 -14.43
CA LEU A 364 36.02 12.27 -14.01
C LEU A 364 35.09 12.20 -15.22
N ASN A 365 34.65 11.01 -15.56
CA ASN A 365 33.61 10.79 -16.56
C ASN A 365 32.25 10.67 -15.90
N ILE A 366 31.27 11.31 -16.47
CA ILE A 366 29.85 11.24 -16.09
C ILE A 366 29.10 10.63 -17.26
N ASP A 367 28.65 9.40 -17.12
CA ASP A 367 27.83 8.70 -18.11
C ASP A 367 26.35 8.85 -17.70
N VAL A 368 25.60 9.61 -18.46
CA VAL A 368 24.19 9.93 -18.16
C VAL A 368 23.29 8.80 -18.59
N LYS A 369 22.41 8.35 -17.70
CA LYS A 369 21.45 7.29 -17.99
C LYS A 369 20.50 7.69 -19.13
N THR A 370 20.22 6.76 -20.03
CA THR A 370 19.19 6.91 -21.08
C THR A 370 17.85 7.35 -20.46
N GLY A 371 17.23 8.37 -21.06
CA GLY A 371 16.02 9.00 -20.54
C GLY A 371 16.24 10.24 -19.67
N TYR A 372 17.51 10.55 -19.30
CA TYR A 372 17.90 11.76 -18.56
C TYR A 372 18.89 12.64 -19.35
N THR A 373 19.18 12.30 -20.59
CA THR A 373 20.15 12.97 -21.45
C THR A 373 19.82 14.43 -21.79
N ASP A 374 18.56 14.85 -21.62
CA ASP A 374 18.11 16.22 -21.82
C ASP A 374 18.26 17.11 -20.58
N VAL A 375 18.53 16.50 -19.40
CA VAL A 375 18.69 17.24 -18.14
C VAL A 375 20.02 17.98 -18.16
N LYS A 376 19.97 19.28 -17.94
CA LYS A 376 21.18 20.12 -17.84
C LYS A 376 21.80 20.01 -16.46
N TYR A 377 23.12 19.87 -16.42
CA TYR A 377 23.88 19.78 -15.20
C TYR A 377 25.25 20.45 -15.28
N THR A 378 25.82 20.71 -14.12
CA THR A 378 27.16 21.27 -13.93
C THR A 378 27.97 20.30 -13.09
N VAL A 379 29.16 19.96 -13.53
CA VAL A 379 30.12 19.19 -12.74
C VAL A 379 31.21 20.13 -12.25
N LYS A 380 31.52 20.07 -10.96
CA LYS A 380 32.46 20.99 -10.31
C LYS A 380 33.38 20.27 -9.35
N ALA A 381 34.67 20.47 -9.50
CA ALA A 381 35.68 20.14 -8.51
C ALA A 381 36.11 21.43 -7.77
N TYR A 382 35.98 21.46 -6.46
CA TYR A 382 36.34 22.66 -5.67
C TYR A 382 36.94 22.28 -4.34
N ASP A 383 37.89 23.09 -3.88
CA ASP A 383 38.45 22.96 -2.54
C ASP A 383 37.41 23.44 -1.51
N SER A 384 36.94 22.54 -0.66
CA SER A 384 35.91 22.82 0.34
C SER A 384 36.37 23.76 1.48
N VAL A 385 37.69 23.90 1.69
CA VAL A 385 38.25 24.77 2.71
C VAL A 385 38.34 26.21 2.19
N SER A 386 38.92 26.41 1.03
CA SER A 386 39.09 27.74 0.42
C SER A 386 37.92 28.19 -0.45
N GLY A 387 37.06 27.29 -0.85
CA GLY A 387 35.97 27.54 -1.83
C GLY A 387 36.45 27.72 -3.27
N VAL A 388 37.76 27.50 -3.54
CA VAL A 388 38.35 27.71 -4.87
C VAL A 388 37.87 26.57 -5.80
N VAL A 389 37.33 26.97 -6.94
CA VAL A 389 36.98 26.01 -8.02
C VAL A 389 38.25 25.62 -8.74
N VAL A 390 38.53 24.30 -8.76
CA VAL A 390 39.71 23.73 -9.40
C VAL A 390 39.39 23.43 -10.87
N ALA A 391 38.23 22.83 -11.13
CA ALA A 391 37.73 22.55 -12.46
C ALA A 391 36.20 22.58 -12.48
N GLU A 392 35.63 22.94 -13.63
CA GLU A 392 34.18 23.04 -13.77
C GLU A 392 33.74 22.90 -15.25
N ILE A 393 32.69 22.11 -15.46
CA ILE A 393 31.94 22.10 -16.74
C ILE A 393 30.51 22.51 -16.44
N LYS A 394 30.00 23.50 -17.13
CA LYS A 394 28.67 24.11 -16.87
C LYS A 394 27.66 23.78 -17.93
N ASP A 395 26.40 23.64 -17.47
CA ASP A 395 25.19 23.59 -18.32
C ASP A 395 25.31 22.58 -19.47
N VAL A 396 25.93 21.44 -19.19
CA VAL A 396 26.03 20.34 -20.16
C VAL A 396 24.82 19.44 -20.07
N SER A 397 24.56 18.72 -21.15
CA SER A 397 23.63 17.60 -21.20
C SER A 397 24.33 16.42 -21.86
N ASN A 398 23.83 15.20 -21.70
CA ASN A 398 24.54 13.98 -22.09
C ASN A 398 25.84 13.75 -21.30
N ASP A 399 26.63 12.77 -21.73
CA ASP A 399 27.89 12.40 -21.09
C ASP A 399 28.88 13.56 -21.11
N SER A 400 29.70 13.64 -20.06
CA SER A 400 30.71 14.68 -19.96
C SER A 400 31.98 14.15 -19.26
N THR A 401 33.10 14.84 -19.50
CA THR A 401 34.38 14.53 -18.87
C THR A 401 34.99 15.80 -18.27
N LEU A 402 35.34 15.76 -16.99
CA LEU A 402 36.04 16.81 -16.28
C LEU A 402 37.44 16.33 -15.93
N SER A 403 38.46 17.07 -16.37
CA SER A 403 39.87 16.74 -16.06
C SER A 403 40.59 17.88 -15.36
N TRP A 404 41.46 17.58 -14.44
CA TRP A 404 42.34 18.51 -13.74
C TRP A 404 43.51 17.79 -13.15
N GLY A 405 44.63 18.50 -12.96
CA GLY A 405 45.84 17.95 -12.37
C GLY A 405 46.36 18.75 -11.21
N VAL A 406 47.17 18.12 -10.41
CA VAL A 406 47.98 18.77 -9.35
C VAL A 406 49.39 18.14 -9.33
N SER A 407 50.42 18.96 -9.17
CA SER A 407 51.78 18.53 -9.02
C SER A 407 52.41 19.05 -7.73
N PHE A 408 53.27 18.26 -7.14
CA PHE A 408 54.06 18.60 -5.94
C PHE A 408 55.52 18.49 -6.27
N GLU A 409 56.24 19.60 -6.02
CA GLU A 409 57.68 19.64 -6.11
C GLU A 409 58.28 19.12 -4.81
N GLU A 410 59.49 18.52 -4.88
CA GLU A 410 60.15 17.87 -3.78
C GLU A 410 60.43 18.82 -2.60
N ASP A 411 60.77 20.07 -2.89
CA ASP A 411 61.16 21.10 -1.89
C ASP A 411 60.05 22.05 -1.43
N ILE A 412 58.82 21.87 -1.95
CA ILE A 412 57.70 22.74 -1.58
C ILE A 412 56.84 22.05 -0.51
N PRO A 413 56.58 22.70 0.61
CA PRO A 413 55.71 22.15 1.63
C PRO A 413 54.36 21.79 1.04
N ARG A 414 53.97 20.52 1.13
CA ARG A 414 52.69 20.03 0.69
C ARG A 414 51.58 20.72 1.50
N ARG A 415 50.61 21.27 0.84
CA ARG A 415 49.44 21.90 1.45
C ARG A 415 48.30 20.92 1.63
N ASP A 416 47.43 21.29 2.59
CA ASP A 416 46.17 20.56 2.71
C ASP A 416 45.31 20.77 1.49
N TYR A 417 44.67 19.68 1.03
CA TYR A 417 43.66 19.65 -0.01
C TYR A 417 42.41 18.96 0.52
N ASN A 418 41.27 19.54 0.20
CA ASN A 418 39.98 18.93 0.47
C ASN A 418 39.05 19.22 -0.74
N ILE A 419 39.23 18.44 -1.78
CA ILE A 419 38.51 18.64 -3.05
C ILE A 419 37.23 17.83 -3.06
N ASN A 420 36.09 18.52 -3.20
CA ASN A 420 34.81 17.91 -3.41
C ASN A 420 34.43 17.94 -4.91
N TRP A 421 33.96 16.80 -5.42
CA TRP A 421 33.29 16.73 -6.70
C TRP A 421 31.78 16.83 -6.49
N THR A 422 31.15 17.77 -7.15
CA THR A 422 29.72 18.03 -7.05
C THR A 422 29.08 18.02 -8.42
N VAL A 423 27.97 17.31 -8.53
CA VAL A 423 27.07 17.40 -9.68
C VAL A 423 25.83 18.17 -9.25
N THR A 424 25.54 19.26 -9.96
CA THR A 424 24.36 20.09 -9.76
C THR A 424 23.53 20.07 -11.03
N ALA A 425 22.29 19.62 -10.96
CA ALA A 425 21.38 19.49 -12.10
C ALA A 425 20.10 20.31 -11.89
N GLU A 426 19.44 20.70 -12.98
CA GLU A 426 18.18 21.46 -12.95
C GLU A 426 16.98 20.64 -12.47
N SER A 427 17.11 19.32 -12.50
CA SER A 427 16.18 18.32 -11.94
C SER A 427 16.96 17.08 -11.57
N THR A 428 16.31 16.06 -11.02
CA THR A 428 16.99 14.80 -10.70
C THR A 428 17.65 14.19 -11.92
N LEU A 429 18.96 13.96 -11.85
CA LEU A 429 19.80 13.34 -12.86
C LEU A 429 20.28 11.97 -12.37
N PHE A 430 20.11 10.94 -13.19
CA PHE A 430 20.69 9.60 -12.98
C PHE A 430 21.92 9.44 -13.86
N PHE A 431 23.03 9.04 -13.29
CA PHE A 431 24.30 8.95 -13.99
C PHE A 431 25.27 7.97 -13.31
N THR A 432 26.27 7.52 -14.04
CA THR A 432 27.36 6.69 -13.54
C THR A 432 28.66 7.49 -13.56
N PRO A 433 29.20 7.92 -12.41
CA PRO A 433 30.49 8.57 -12.38
C PRO A 433 31.63 7.54 -12.40
N THR A 434 32.69 7.83 -13.15
CA THR A 434 33.94 7.06 -13.15
C THR A 434 35.11 8.01 -13.01
N LEU A 435 35.86 7.90 -11.91
CA LEU A 435 37.08 8.69 -11.69
C LEU A 435 38.29 7.86 -12.07
N THR A 436 39.12 8.42 -12.92
CA THR A 436 40.45 7.87 -13.26
C THR A 436 41.49 8.81 -12.67
N LEU A 437 42.48 8.26 -12.00
CA LEU A 437 43.63 8.97 -11.49
C LEU A 437 44.88 8.38 -12.14
N ASP A 438 45.57 9.21 -12.95
CA ASP A 438 46.90 8.93 -13.43
C ASP A 438 47.90 9.54 -12.44
N TYR A 439 48.76 8.69 -11.86
CA TYR A 439 49.79 9.08 -10.93
C TYR A 439 51.15 8.86 -11.54
N THR A 440 52.01 9.87 -11.42
CA THR A 440 53.39 9.80 -11.85
C THR A 440 54.32 10.31 -10.75
N GLU A 441 55.29 9.52 -10.34
CA GLU A 441 56.31 9.85 -9.38
C GLU A 441 57.68 9.92 -10.10
N PHE A 442 58.41 10.97 -9.79
CA PHE A 442 59.79 11.16 -10.27
C PHE A 442 60.76 11.03 -9.10
N SER A 443 61.54 9.99 -9.10
CA SER A 443 62.58 9.76 -8.05
C SER A 443 63.97 9.90 -8.64
N GLY A 444 64.82 10.80 -8.01
CA GLY A 444 66.24 10.96 -8.32
C GLY A 444 66.79 12.36 -8.20
N ASP A 445 67.98 12.54 -7.69
CA ASP A 445 68.59 13.79 -7.27
C ASP A 445 69.09 14.73 -8.40
N GLU A 446 69.26 14.33 -9.63
CA GLU A 446 69.73 15.17 -10.74
C GLU A 446 69.35 14.75 -12.16
N ASP A 447 68.77 13.57 -12.33
CA ASP A 447 68.23 13.10 -13.63
C ASP A 447 67.07 12.14 -13.35
N PRO A 448 65.89 12.28 -13.95
CA PRO A 448 64.73 11.42 -13.65
C PRO A 448 64.96 10.01 -14.22
N ASP A 449 65.74 9.23 -13.53
CA ASP A 449 66.09 7.86 -13.98
C ASP A 449 65.04 6.82 -13.62
N THR A 450 64.06 7.14 -12.75
CA THR A 450 62.94 6.26 -12.42
C THR A 450 61.63 7.03 -12.41
N ILE A 451 60.74 6.66 -13.29
CA ILE A 451 59.35 7.14 -13.34
C ILE A 451 58.47 5.96 -12.93
N GLU A 452 57.77 6.10 -11.80
CA GLU A 452 56.71 5.18 -11.43
C GLU A 452 55.38 5.77 -11.90
N GLN A 453 54.62 4.99 -12.68
CA GLN A 453 53.33 5.38 -13.15
C GLN A 453 52.28 4.36 -12.71
N ALA A 454 51.15 4.85 -12.18
CA ALA A 454 50.03 4.01 -11.83
C ALA A 454 48.72 4.67 -12.27
N VAL A 455 47.78 3.87 -12.74
CA VAL A 455 46.46 4.32 -13.11
C VAL A 455 45.45 3.62 -12.20
N TYR A 456 44.68 4.42 -11.51
CA TYR A 456 43.60 3.95 -10.63
C TYR A 456 42.25 4.34 -11.23
N VAL A 457 41.31 3.40 -11.31
CA VAL A 457 39.98 3.64 -11.84
C VAL A 457 38.95 3.17 -10.84
N THR A 458 38.01 4.05 -10.52
CA THR A 458 36.89 3.71 -9.62
C THR A 458 35.93 2.73 -10.28
N SER A 459 35.27 1.90 -9.47
CA SER A 459 34.19 1.05 -9.95
C SER A 459 32.97 1.89 -10.31
N PRO A 460 32.49 1.85 -11.56
CA PRO A 460 31.32 2.62 -11.94
C PRO A 460 30.06 2.09 -11.23
N THR A 461 29.34 2.98 -10.54
CA THR A 461 28.06 2.67 -9.88
C THR A 461 27.06 3.77 -10.23
N GLU A 462 25.87 3.36 -10.65
CA GLU A 462 24.79 4.32 -10.96
C GLU A 462 24.32 5.03 -9.67
N ILE A 463 24.29 6.35 -9.70
CA ILE A 463 23.79 7.22 -8.63
C ILE A 463 22.88 8.28 -9.20
N ASN A 464 22.28 9.11 -8.32
CA ASN A 464 21.49 10.25 -8.76
C ASN A 464 21.72 11.48 -7.87
N THR A 465 21.27 12.65 -8.35
CA THR A 465 21.43 13.92 -7.64
C THR A 465 20.49 14.11 -6.45
N LEU A 466 19.50 13.25 -6.26
CA LEU A 466 18.54 13.34 -5.16
C LEU A 466 19.24 13.04 -3.82
N SER A 467 19.13 13.93 -2.86
CA SER A 467 19.74 13.78 -1.54
C SER A 467 18.75 13.50 -0.41
N GLN A 468 17.47 13.84 -0.61
CA GLN A 468 16.42 13.68 0.39
C GLN A 468 15.11 13.25 -0.25
N ILE A 469 14.40 12.33 0.40
CA ILE A 469 13.02 11.98 0.06
C ILE A 469 12.09 12.93 0.81
N ILE A 470 11.35 13.73 0.05
CA ILE A 470 10.19 14.48 0.54
C ILE A 470 8.96 13.65 0.22
N VAL A 471 8.47 12.93 1.24
CA VAL A 471 7.46 11.87 1.06
C VAL A 471 6.24 12.34 0.28
N LYS A 472 5.71 13.51 0.61
CA LYS A 472 4.52 14.06 -0.06
C LYS A 472 4.73 14.31 -1.57
N ASP A 473 5.96 14.62 -2.00
CA ASP A 473 6.26 14.90 -3.42
C ASP A 473 6.32 13.63 -4.28
N HIS A 474 6.48 12.48 -3.64
CA HIS A 474 6.53 11.19 -4.32
C HIS A 474 5.21 10.39 -4.24
N LEU A 475 4.21 10.88 -3.51
CA LEU A 475 2.89 10.27 -3.49
C LEU A 475 2.25 10.22 -4.88
N PRO A 476 1.55 9.15 -5.24
CA PRO A 476 0.81 9.06 -6.49
C PRO A 476 -0.17 10.23 -6.66
N LYS A 477 -0.45 10.60 -7.91
CA LYS A 477 -1.44 11.64 -8.22
C LYS A 477 -2.84 11.10 -7.98
N ILE A 478 -3.37 11.37 -6.80
CA ILE A 478 -4.74 11.03 -6.40
C ILE A 478 -5.27 12.10 -5.46
N LYS A 479 -6.53 12.46 -5.59
CA LYS A 479 -7.20 13.35 -4.64
C LYS A 479 -7.36 12.67 -3.28
N VAL A 480 -7.30 13.45 -2.21
CA VAL A 480 -7.52 12.96 -0.84
C VAL A 480 -8.86 12.26 -0.72
N ILE A 481 -9.91 12.86 -1.31
CA ILE A 481 -11.26 12.28 -1.28
C ILE A 481 -11.34 10.95 -2.05
N ASP A 482 -10.64 10.83 -3.17
CA ASP A 482 -10.63 9.61 -3.96
C ASP A 482 -9.87 8.49 -3.25
N PHE A 483 -8.75 8.82 -2.59
CA PHE A 483 -8.02 7.87 -1.75
C PHE A 483 -8.90 7.36 -0.60
N LEU A 484 -9.51 8.28 0.16
CA LEU A 484 -10.37 7.93 1.29
C LEU A 484 -11.57 7.09 0.83
N THR A 485 -12.25 7.54 -0.23
CA THR A 485 -13.39 6.82 -0.81
C THR A 485 -12.97 5.45 -1.35
N GLY A 486 -11.77 5.35 -1.93
CA GLY A 486 -11.20 4.09 -2.40
C GLY A 486 -10.99 3.09 -1.28
N VAL A 487 -10.40 3.52 -0.16
CA VAL A 487 -10.23 2.69 1.05
C VAL A 487 -11.59 2.24 1.60
N PHE A 488 -12.55 3.16 1.71
CA PHE A 488 -13.89 2.84 2.20
C PHE A 488 -14.61 1.84 1.29
N LYS A 489 -14.51 1.99 -0.02
CA LYS A 489 -15.06 1.02 -0.98
C LYS A 489 -14.34 -0.32 -0.95
N MET A 490 -13.03 -0.33 -0.73
CA MET A 490 -12.27 -1.57 -0.65
C MET A 490 -12.75 -2.46 0.50
N PHE A 491 -13.01 -1.87 1.65
CA PHE A 491 -13.36 -2.58 2.87
C PHE A 491 -14.84 -2.42 3.29
N ASN A 492 -15.68 -1.92 2.40
CA ASN A 492 -17.11 -1.67 2.67
C ASN A 492 -17.36 -0.93 3.98
N LEU A 493 -16.61 0.17 4.18
CA LEU A 493 -16.70 0.98 5.38
C LEU A 493 -17.84 1.98 5.29
N THR A 494 -18.41 2.29 6.41
CA THR A 494 -19.31 3.43 6.62
C THR A 494 -18.69 4.40 7.60
N ALA A 495 -19.09 5.68 7.49
CA ALA A 495 -18.64 6.71 8.39
C ALA A 495 -19.82 7.61 8.80
N TYR A 496 -19.92 7.87 10.08
CA TYR A 496 -20.95 8.77 10.63
C TYR A 496 -20.38 9.62 11.75
N TYR A 497 -20.98 10.77 11.94
CA TYR A 497 -20.56 11.72 12.98
C TYR A 497 -21.23 11.38 14.30
N GLU A 498 -20.44 11.25 15.38
CA GLU A 498 -20.96 11.04 16.72
C GLU A 498 -21.43 12.38 17.31
N ASP A 499 -22.72 12.61 17.35
CA ASP A 499 -23.34 13.81 17.89
C ASP A 499 -23.97 13.61 19.26
N ASN A 500 -23.92 12.43 19.84
CA ASN A 500 -24.34 12.17 21.22
C ASN A 500 -23.33 12.79 22.21
N TYR A 501 -23.76 13.84 22.92
CA TYR A 501 -22.91 14.54 23.88
C TYR A 501 -22.43 13.68 25.04
N ALA A 502 -23.14 12.61 25.37
CA ALA A 502 -22.75 11.67 26.42
C ALA A 502 -21.68 10.66 25.98
N SER A 503 -21.43 10.55 24.67
CA SER A 503 -20.41 9.67 24.11
C SER A 503 -19.00 10.23 24.32
N SER A 504 -18.05 9.37 24.64
CA SER A 504 -16.60 9.71 24.67
C SER A 504 -16.06 10.10 23.30
N ASN A 505 -16.78 9.74 22.24
CA ASN A 505 -16.44 10.03 20.85
C ASN A 505 -17.19 11.23 20.28
N PHE A 506 -17.88 11.99 21.15
CA PHE A 506 -18.61 13.19 20.72
C PHE A 506 -17.75 14.12 19.85
N GLY A 507 -18.25 14.48 18.71
CA GLY A 507 -17.57 15.37 17.79
C GLY A 507 -16.58 14.69 16.82
N LYS A 508 -16.46 13.36 16.87
CA LYS A 508 -15.57 12.57 16.01
C LYS A 508 -16.36 11.82 14.95
N ILE A 509 -15.66 11.31 13.95
CA ILE A 509 -16.22 10.48 12.88
C ILE A 509 -15.94 9.02 13.21
N ILE A 510 -17.01 8.26 13.45
CA ILE A 510 -16.89 6.82 13.68
C ILE A 510 -16.77 6.14 12.32
N VAL A 511 -15.79 5.25 12.18
CA VAL A 511 -15.54 4.45 10.97
C VAL A 511 -15.56 2.97 11.35
N GLU A 512 -16.43 2.23 10.70
CA GLU A 512 -16.58 0.80 10.92
C GLU A 512 -17.04 0.09 9.65
N THR A 513 -16.93 -1.22 9.60
CA THR A 513 -17.46 -1.98 8.46
C THR A 513 -18.98 -1.89 8.46
N LEU A 514 -19.61 -2.03 7.29
CA LEU A 514 -21.07 -1.97 7.20
C LEU A 514 -21.73 -3.13 7.97
N ASP A 515 -21.06 -4.28 8.02
CA ASP A 515 -21.54 -5.42 8.80
C ASP A 515 -21.53 -5.11 10.32
N ASP A 516 -20.45 -4.48 10.83
CA ASP A 516 -20.36 -4.05 12.23
C ASP A 516 -21.39 -2.98 12.56
N PHE A 517 -21.62 -2.05 11.63
CA PHE A 517 -22.60 -0.98 11.80
C PHE A 517 -24.02 -1.52 11.99
N TYR A 518 -24.41 -2.57 11.27
CA TYR A 518 -25.71 -3.22 11.41
C TYR A 518 -25.71 -4.41 12.38
N ALA A 519 -24.59 -4.70 13.02
CA ALA A 519 -24.51 -5.79 13.97
C ALA A 519 -25.51 -5.62 15.11
N ASP A 520 -25.87 -6.74 15.75
CA ASP A 520 -26.79 -6.78 16.87
C ASP A 520 -26.26 -5.91 18.03
N ALA A 521 -27.18 -5.39 18.85
CA ALA A 521 -26.85 -4.60 20.05
C ALA A 521 -25.89 -5.28 21.03
N VAL A 522 -25.75 -6.61 20.95
CA VAL A 522 -24.76 -7.39 21.71
C VAL A 522 -23.35 -7.15 21.21
N ASN A 523 -23.16 -7.01 19.90
CA ASN A 523 -21.87 -6.77 19.25
C ASN A 523 -21.61 -5.27 19.02
N ASN A 524 -22.66 -4.49 18.93
CA ASN A 524 -22.58 -3.04 18.81
C ASN A 524 -23.45 -2.37 19.89
N PRO A 525 -22.86 -2.03 21.06
CA PRO A 525 -23.60 -1.41 22.19
C PRO A 525 -24.24 -0.05 21.83
N SER A 526 -23.81 0.54 20.71
CA SER A 526 -24.38 1.83 20.23
C SER A 526 -25.69 1.66 19.48
N SER A 527 -26.10 0.44 19.10
CA SER A 527 -27.34 0.17 18.41
C SER A 527 -28.46 -0.18 19.38
N GLY A 528 -29.67 0.33 19.14
CA GLY A 528 -30.87 0.12 19.92
C GLY A 528 -32.01 -0.52 19.12
N SER A 529 -33.11 -0.76 19.80
CA SER A 529 -34.35 -1.24 19.17
C SER A 529 -35.53 -0.45 19.72
N TYR A 530 -36.34 0.13 18.84
CA TYR A 530 -37.48 0.92 19.20
C TYR A 530 -38.80 0.29 18.69
N ASP A 531 -39.70 -0.06 19.59
CA ASP A 531 -41.04 -0.54 19.20
C ASP A 531 -41.91 0.66 18.84
N ILE A 532 -42.11 0.85 17.54
CA ILE A 532 -42.95 1.93 16.98
C ILE A 532 -44.32 1.42 16.49
N SER A 533 -44.75 0.23 16.89
CA SER A 533 -45.99 -0.41 16.44
C SER A 533 -47.21 0.48 16.64
N LYS A 534 -47.22 1.32 17.69
CA LYS A 534 -48.33 2.23 17.99
C LYS A 534 -48.27 3.56 17.24
N ASP A 535 -47.13 3.89 16.71
CA ASP A 535 -46.82 5.18 16.10
C ASP A 535 -46.96 5.14 14.58
N VAL A 536 -47.14 3.97 13.98
CA VAL A 536 -47.22 3.78 12.51
C VAL A 536 -48.64 3.76 12.00
N ASN A 537 -48.84 4.32 10.80
CA ASN A 537 -50.14 4.29 10.09
C ASN A 537 -50.14 3.11 9.10
N ILE A 538 -50.60 1.96 9.57
CA ILE A 538 -50.65 0.73 8.78
C ILE A 538 -51.52 0.86 7.52
N GLU A 539 -52.57 1.71 7.56
CA GLU A 539 -53.50 1.91 6.43
C GLU A 539 -52.82 2.60 5.22
N LYS A 540 -51.67 3.26 5.47
CA LYS A 540 -50.90 3.98 4.43
C LYS A 540 -49.51 3.39 4.28
N SER A 541 -49.43 2.10 4.19
CA SER A 541 -48.14 1.40 3.98
C SER A 541 -48.07 0.79 2.59
N THR A 542 -46.86 0.75 2.06
CA THR A 542 -46.53 0.03 0.82
C THR A 542 -45.30 -0.84 1.01
N ILE A 543 -45.32 -2.00 0.37
CA ILE A 543 -44.17 -2.89 0.35
C ILE A 543 -43.64 -2.91 -1.10
N GLU A 544 -42.38 -2.54 -1.24
CA GLU A 544 -41.68 -2.49 -2.53
C GLU A 544 -40.55 -3.52 -2.57
N ALA A 545 -40.24 -4.02 -3.77
CA ALA A 545 -39.02 -4.80 -3.97
C ALA A 545 -37.81 -3.85 -3.99
N PRO A 546 -36.69 -4.23 -3.38
CA PRO A 546 -35.42 -3.54 -3.60
C PRO A 546 -35.04 -3.49 -5.07
N ILE A 547 -34.21 -2.52 -5.47
CA ILE A 547 -33.65 -2.52 -6.83
C ILE A 547 -32.77 -3.74 -6.98
N THR A 548 -33.03 -4.51 -8.02
CA THR A 548 -32.28 -5.71 -8.30
C THR A 548 -31.26 -5.42 -9.39
N TYR A 549 -30.00 -5.65 -9.08
CA TYR A 549 -28.94 -5.76 -10.08
C TYR A 549 -28.77 -7.23 -10.44
N LYS A 550 -28.49 -7.52 -11.71
CA LYS A 550 -28.16 -8.88 -12.16
C LYS A 550 -26.73 -9.22 -11.76
N THR A 551 -25.86 -8.23 -11.83
CA THR A 551 -24.42 -8.39 -11.62
C THR A 551 -23.89 -7.23 -10.81
N ILE A 552 -22.94 -7.51 -9.95
CA ILE A 552 -22.10 -6.52 -9.25
C ILE A 552 -20.67 -6.80 -9.65
N ASP A 553 -20.02 -5.79 -10.26
CA ASP A 553 -18.62 -5.85 -10.66
C ASP A 553 -17.78 -5.08 -9.66
N PHE A 554 -16.88 -5.76 -8.97
CA PHE A 554 -15.87 -5.16 -8.11
C PHE A 554 -14.57 -5.04 -8.91
N LYS A 555 -14.07 -3.81 -9.07
CA LYS A 555 -13.00 -3.54 -10.03
C LYS A 555 -11.91 -2.64 -9.50
N TYR A 556 -10.69 -3.04 -9.77
CA TYR A 556 -9.52 -2.19 -9.76
C TYR A 556 -9.43 -1.36 -11.06
N LYS A 557 -8.50 -0.41 -11.10
CA LYS A 557 -8.12 0.26 -12.35
C LYS A 557 -7.45 -0.74 -13.29
N GLU A 558 -7.61 -0.50 -14.60
CA GLU A 558 -6.95 -1.30 -15.63
C GLU A 558 -5.45 -1.43 -15.33
N PRO A 559 -4.91 -2.65 -15.32
CA PRO A 559 -3.52 -2.90 -15.01
C PRO A 559 -2.60 -2.35 -16.11
N LYS A 560 -1.50 -1.78 -15.69
CA LYS A 560 -0.44 -1.27 -16.58
C LYS A 560 0.85 -2.07 -16.43
N THR A 561 0.98 -2.85 -15.36
CA THR A 561 2.14 -3.69 -15.12
C THR A 561 2.06 -4.96 -15.92
N LEU A 562 3.20 -5.44 -16.42
CA LEU A 562 3.30 -6.56 -17.35
C LEU A 562 2.57 -7.81 -16.87
N LEU A 563 2.86 -8.31 -15.66
CA LEU A 563 2.27 -9.56 -15.16
C LEU A 563 0.74 -9.51 -15.01
N ALA A 564 0.21 -8.36 -14.60
CA ALA A 564 -1.24 -8.20 -14.47
C ALA A 564 -1.92 -8.06 -15.85
N GLN A 565 -1.21 -7.51 -16.86
CA GLN A 565 -1.68 -7.49 -18.23
C GLN A 565 -1.66 -8.89 -18.86
N GLU A 566 -0.60 -9.66 -18.67
CA GLU A 566 -0.50 -11.06 -19.13
C GLU A 566 -1.62 -11.91 -18.54
N HIS A 567 -1.87 -11.77 -17.24
CA HIS A 567 -2.98 -12.46 -16.59
C HIS A 567 -4.32 -12.14 -17.27
N LYS A 568 -4.58 -10.85 -17.53
CA LYS A 568 -5.82 -10.42 -18.22
C LYS A 568 -5.92 -10.99 -19.62
N GLU A 569 -4.83 -11.06 -20.37
CA GLU A 569 -4.83 -11.62 -21.73
C GLU A 569 -5.03 -13.13 -21.72
N GLU A 570 -4.43 -13.83 -20.78
CA GLU A 570 -4.53 -15.29 -20.68
C GLU A 570 -5.88 -15.76 -20.16
N PHE A 571 -6.38 -15.16 -19.08
CA PHE A 571 -7.62 -15.57 -18.41
C PHE A 571 -8.85 -14.75 -18.82
N ASN A 572 -8.68 -13.72 -19.64
CA ASN A 572 -9.71 -12.75 -20.02
C ASN A 572 -10.42 -12.13 -18.79
N ASP A 573 -9.70 -11.99 -17.70
CA ASP A 573 -10.14 -11.39 -16.45
C ASP A 573 -9.02 -10.52 -15.84
N VAL A 574 -9.41 -9.48 -15.11
CA VAL A 574 -8.45 -8.60 -14.46
C VAL A 574 -8.07 -9.18 -13.11
N PHE A 575 -6.76 -9.32 -12.86
CA PHE A 575 -6.26 -9.85 -11.61
C PHE A 575 -6.81 -9.07 -10.40
N GLY A 576 -7.46 -9.79 -9.48
CA GLY A 576 -8.04 -9.25 -8.25
C GLY A 576 -9.48 -8.73 -8.36
N ASP A 577 -10.08 -8.67 -9.55
CA ASP A 577 -11.49 -8.29 -9.73
C ASP A 577 -12.45 -9.43 -9.32
N GLU A 578 -13.69 -9.10 -9.02
CA GLU A 578 -14.79 -10.06 -8.77
C GLU A 578 -16.05 -9.65 -9.49
N LYS A 579 -16.70 -10.60 -10.09
CA LYS A 579 -18.00 -10.42 -10.73
C LYS A 579 -19.06 -11.28 -10.08
N PHE A 580 -19.71 -10.73 -9.07
CA PHE A 580 -20.82 -11.42 -8.43
C PHE A 580 -22.09 -11.38 -9.29
N THR A 581 -22.56 -12.56 -9.71
CA THR A 581 -23.77 -12.70 -10.53
C THR A 581 -24.89 -13.38 -9.74
N LEU A 582 -26.03 -12.71 -9.63
CA LEU A 582 -27.20 -13.21 -8.93
C LEU A 582 -27.88 -14.31 -9.73
N GLN A 583 -28.08 -15.45 -9.10
CA GLN A 583 -28.76 -16.61 -9.70
C GLN A 583 -30.26 -16.35 -9.81
N GLY A 584 -30.83 -16.82 -10.92
CA GLY A 584 -32.29 -16.80 -11.14
C GLY A 584 -32.87 -15.44 -11.57
N ILE A 585 -32.00 -14.48 -11.97
CA ILE A 585 -32.43 -13.20 -12.52
C ILE A 585 -32.14 -13.18 -14.01
N ASP A 586 -33.21 -13.14 -14.82
CA ASP A 586 -33.09 -13.22 -16.28
C ASP A 586 -32.55 -11.93 -16.92
N SER A 587 -32.90 -10.77 -16.34
CA SER A 587 -32.46 -9.46 -16.81
C SER A 587 -32.29 -8.48 -15.66
N GLY A 588 -31.30 -7.61 -15.77
CA GLY A 588 -31.03 -6.59 -14.75
C GLY A 588 -29.85 -5.71 -15.14
N LYS A 589 -29.62 -4.66 -14.37
CA LYS A 589 -28.48 -3.76 -14.52
C LYS A 589 -27.24 -4.37 -13.88
N THR A 590 -26.08 -3.95 -14.34
CA THR A 590 -24.80 -4.17 -13.65
C THR A 590 -24.54 -2.98 -12.74
N TYR A 591 -24.22 -3.26 -11.50
CA TYR A 591 -23.66 -2.28 -10.56
C TYR A 591 -22.14 -2.44 -10.51
N LYS A 592 -21.39 -1.33 -10.47
CA LYS A 592 -19.93 -1.34 -10.47
C LYS A 592 -19.41 -0.68 -9.21
N VAL A 593 -18.52 -1.37 -8.51
CA VAL A 593 -17.72 -0.85 -7.42
C VAL A 593 -16.29 -0.69 -7.95
N GLU A 594 -15.96 0.51 -8.38
CA GLU A 594 -14.65 0.80 -8.97
C GLU A 594 -13.75 1.48 -7.93
N LEU A 595 -12.55 0.91 -7.73
CA LEU A 595 -11.51 1.49 -6.89
C LEU A 595 -10.63 2.44 -7.71
N PRO A 596 -10.04 3.47 -7.10
CA PRO A 596 -9.09 4.35 -7.78
C PRO A 596 -7.68 3.74 -7.87
N PHE A 597 -7.48 2.56 -7.32
CA PHE A 597 -6.22 1.86 -7.20
C PHE A 597 -6.01 0.86 -8.34
N GLU A 598 -4.77 0.59 -8.64
CA GLU A 598 -4.36 -0.54 -9.49
C GLU A 598 -3.91 -1.70 -8.60
N HIS A 599 -4.10 -2.91 -9.05
CA HIS A 599 -3.69 -4.10 -8.33
C HIS A 599 -2.49 -4.74 -9.03
N MET A 600 -1.37 -4.88 -8.30
CA MET A 600 -0.14 -5.46 -8.83
C MET A 600 -0.12 -6.96 -8.58
N LYS A 601 0.26 -7.72 -9.61
CA LYS A 601 0.59 -9.13 -9.47
C LYS A 601 2.08 -9.25 -9.20
N TYR A 602 2.46 -10.08 -8.22
CA TYR A 602 3.84 -10.32 -7.82
C TYR A 602 4.34 -11.64 -8.40
N GLU A 603 5.65 -11.71 -8.61
CA GLU A 603 6.34 -12.87 -9.18
C GLU A 603 7.35 -13.42 -8.17
N ARG A 604 7.50 -14.75 -8.12
CA ARG A 604 8.65 -15.38 -7.47
C ARG A 604 9.83 -15.36 -8.39
N LEU A 605 10.98 -15.01 -7.82
CA LEU A 605 12.22 -15.01 -8.55
C LEU A 605 12.55 -16.44 -9.01
N PHE A 606 12.84 -16.59 -10.30
CA PHE A 606 13.22 -17.85 -10.91
C PHE A 606 14.74 -18.03 -10.86
N ASP A 607 15.19 -19.19 -10.40
CA ASP A 607 16.58 -19.62 -10.44
C ASP A 607 16.82 -20.34 -11.79
N GLU A 608 17.49 -19.65 -12.69
CA GLU A 608 17.72 -20.17 -14.05
C GLU A 608 18.72 -21.32 -14.08
N ASP A 609 19.65 -21.39 -13.12
CA ASP A 609 20.66 -22.45 -13.06
C ASP A 609 20.07 -23.82 -12.68
N ASN A 610 19.19 -23.79 -11.70
CA ASN A 610 18.59 -25.00 -11.15
C ASN A 610 17.24 -25.32 -11.79
N GLY A 611 16.62 -24.36 -12.50
CA GLY A 611 15.29 -24.48 -13.05
C GLY A 611 14.19 -24.46 -11.99
N ASP A 612 14.48 -23.90 -10.81
CA ASP A 612 13.60 -23.91 -9.66
C ASP A 612 13.08 -22.48 -9.35
N ILE A 613 11.91 -22.40 -8.72
CA ILE A 613 11.38 -21.15 -8.20
C ILE A 613 12.04 -20.86 -6.86
N THR A 614 12.58 -19.65 -6.71
CA THR A 614 13.17 -19.19 -5.45
C THR A 614 12.14 -18.76 -4.43
N GLU A 615 12.61 -18.47 -3.23
CA GLU A 615 11.81 -17.99 -2.11
C GLU A 615 11.50 -16.48 -2.20
N ILE A 616 12.15 -15.75 -3.10
CA ILE A 616 12.10 -14.29 -3.18
C ILE A 616 10.89 -13.87 -4.02
N LEU A 617 9.90 -13.25 -3.37
CA LEU A 617 8.77 -12.61 -4.04
C LEU A 617 9.08 -11.13 -4.31
N TRP A 618 8.80 -10.67 -5.50
CA TRP A 618 9.07 -9.31 -5.92
C TRP A 618 8.03 -8.78 -6.90
N GLY A 619 7.96 -7.47 -7.05
CA GLY A 619 7.12 -6.80 -8.04
C GLY A 619 7.96 -5.90 -8.94
N TYR A 620 7.38 -5.52 -10.14
CA TYR A 620 8.00 -4.51 -10.99
C TYR A 620 6.98 -3.70 -11.78
N ALA A 621 7.23 -2.41 -11.81
CA ALA A 621 6.41 -1.45 -12.53
C ALA A 621 7.10 -1.12 -13.87
N ALA A 622 7.11 -2.11 -14.76
CA ALA A 622 7.73 -2.01 -16.06
C ALA A 622 6.83 -2.60 -17.14
N ASP A 623 6.99 -2.10 -18.36
CA ASP A 623 6.38 -2.63 -19.57
C ASP A 623 7.43 -3.44 -20.34
N GLY A 624 7.19 -4.72 -20.48
CA GLY A 624 8.08 -5.65 -21.18
C GLY A 624 7.44 -6.24 -22.42
N LYS A 625 6.60 -5.49 -23.13
CA LYS A 625 5.92 -5.98 -24.31
C LYS A 625 6.93 -6.52 -25.34
N PHE A 626 6.54 -7.62 -25.96
CA PHE A 626 7.22 -8.16 -27.09
C PHE A 626 7.34 -7.10 -28.20
N ASP A 627 8.56 -6.81 -28.61
CA ASP A 627 8.80 -5.88 -29.71
C ASP A 627 8.76 -6.66 -31.05
N SER A 628 7.67 -6.48 -31.76
CA SER A 628 7.46 -7.11 -33.06
C SER A 628 8.39 -6.60 -34.16
N GLU A 629 9.05 -5.46 -33.98
CA GLU A 629 10.00 -4.93 -34.97
C GLU A 629 11.34 -5.66 -34.92
N ILE A 630 11.75 -6.08 -33.71
CA ILE A 630 13.00 -6.82 -33.50
C ILE A 630 12.78 -8.29 -33.20
N ASP A 631 11.52 -8.77 -33.15
CA ASP A 631 11.14 -10.15 -32.83
C ASP A 631 11.77 -10.65 -31.52
N ALA A 632 11.73 -9.80 -30.49
CA ALA A 632 12.36 -10.09 -29.20
C ALA A 632 11.64 -9.42 -28.04
N TYR A 633 11.75 -10.00 -26.86
CA TYR A 633 11.50 -9.32 -25.59
C TYR A 633 12.71 -8.47 -25.20
N PRO A 634 12.51 -7.43 -24.34
CA PRO A 634 13.63 -6.68 -23.79
C PRO A 634 14.69 -7.59 -23.19
N ALA A 635 15.96 -7.19 -23.28
CA ALA A 635 17.06 -7.94 -22.68
C ALA A 635 16.83 -8.12 -21.18
N LYS A 636 17.29 -9.23 -20.60
CA LYS A 636 17.24 -9.45 -19.15
C LYS A 636 17.78 -8.23 -18.42
N GLY A 637 16.99 -7.76 -17.45
CA GLY A 637 17.35 -6.61 -16.64
C GLY A 637 16.90 -5.24 -17.17
N ASP A 638 16.57 -5.12 -18.44
CA ASP A 638 16.16 -3.85 -19.04
C ASP A 638 14.69 -3.89 -19.47
N TYR A 639 13.88 -3.05 -18.87
CA TYR A 639 12.48 -2.89 -19.15
C TYR A 639 12.10 -1.41 -19.06
N ASP A 640 11.17 -0.96 -19.89
CA ASP A 640 10.68 0.40 -19.83
C ASP A 640 9.82 0.62 -18.59
N PRO A 641 10.10 1.67 -17.80
CA PRO A 641 9.30 1.97 -16.62
C PRO A 641 7.88 2.39 -16.99
N VAL A 642 6.90 1.98 -16.18
CA VAL A 642 5.49 2.32 -16.33
C VAL A 642 5.04 3.19 -15.17
N LEU A 643 4.24 4.21 -15.45
CA LEU A 643 3.51 4.96 -14.43
C LEU A 643 2.18 4.26 -14.16
N THR A 644 2.12 3.52 -13.06
CA THR A 644 0.91 2.84 -12.60
C THR A 644 -0.10 3.82 -12.00
N ASN A 645 -1.34 3.37 -11.80
CA ASN A 645 -2.25 4.04 -10.86
C ASN A 645 -1.76 3.81 -9.42
N PRO A 646 -2.29 4.49 -8.40
CA PRO A 646 -1.88 4.25 -7.02
C PRO A 646 -1.93 2.78 -6.66
N LEU A 647 -0.82 2.26 -6.12
CA LEU A 647 -0.66 0.86 -5.73
C LEU A 647 -0.70 0.74 -4.20
N LEU A 648 -1.58 -0.13 -3.72
CA LEU A 648 -1.64 -0.55 -2.32
C LEU A 648 -1.17 -1.99 -2.20
N PHE A 649 -0.47 -2.31 -1.11
CA PHE A 649 -0.01 -3.65 -0.81
C PHE A 649 0.23 -3.83 0.69
N TYR A 650 0.23 -5.07 1.15
CA TYR A 650 0.69 -5.38 2.49
C TYR A 650 2.21 -5.52 2.51
N GLY A 651 2.86 -4.77 3.40
CA GLY A 651 4.29 -4.89 3.65
C GLY A 651 4.54 -6.01 4.67
N ILE A 652 5.22 -7.06 4.25
CA ILE A 652 5.56 -8.19 5.11
C ILE A 652 7.08 -8.29 5.22
N ARG A 653 7.58 -8.31 6.45
CA ARG A 653 9.01 -8.51 6.68
C ARG A 653 9.32 -9.99 6.58
N GLU A 654 10.05 -10.38 5.57
CA GLU A 654 10.41 -11.77 5.32
C GLU A 654 11.87 -12.08 5.67
N SER A 655 12.10 -13.27 6.24
CA SER A 655 13.42 -13.79 6.54
C SER A 655 13.71 -15.04 5.70
N MET A 656 14.83 -15.02 5.01
CA MET A 656 15.33 -16.13 4.18
C MET A 656 16.33 -16.99 4.95
N VAL A 657 16.19 -17.08 6.28
CA VAL A 657 17.12 -17.86 7.12
C VAL A 657 17.02 -19.33 6.79
N GLY A 658 18.17 -19.92 6.47
CA GLY A 658 18.27 -21.35 6.13
C GLY A 658 18.23 -21.68 4.64
N THR A 659 18.12 -20.68 3.78
CA THR A 659 18.21 -20.83 2.33
C THR A 659 19.65 -20.60 1.83
N THR A 660 19.93 -21.01 0.60
CA THR A 660 21.19 -20.74 -0.09
C THR A 660 21.09 -19.51 -0.98
N GLN A 661 19.89 -18.92 -1.10
CA GLN A 661 19.60 -17.80 -1.98
C GLN A 661 19.47 -16.54 -1.14
N PHE A 662 20.19 -15.49 -1.54
CA PHE A 662 20.22 -14.20 -0.86
C PHE A 662 20.10 -13.08 -1.89
N ILE A 663 19.52 -11.96 -1.47
CA ILE A 663 19.54 -10.74 -2.27
C ILE A 663 20.92 -10.11 -2.11
N ASN A 664 21.69 -10.03 -3.18
CA ASN A 664 22.97 -9.33 -3.17
C ASN A 664 22.72 -7.82 -3.26
N TRP A 665 23.34 -7.07 -2.35
CA TRP A 665 23.28 -5.59 -2.29
C TRP A 665 24.63 -5.01 -2.73
N ILE A 666 24.63 -4.18 -3.77
CA ILE A 666 25.87 -3.71 -4.39
C ILE A 666 26.46 -2.45 -3.76
N ASP A 667 25.70 -1.68 -2.98
CA ASP A 667 26.14 -0.38 -2.43
C ASP A 667 26.68 -0.49 -0.99
N VAL A 668 27.34 -1.59 -0.64
CA VAL A 668 27.75 -1.88 0.76
C VAL A 668 28.82 -0.93 1.28
N ASP A 669 29.69 -0.43 0.42
CA ASP A 669 30.81 0.44 0.82
C ASP A 669 30.32 1.80 1.37
N ASN A 670 29.10 2.18 1.06
CA ASN A 670 28.45 3.40 1.55
C ASN A 670 27.60 3.20 2.79
N ILE A 671 27.60 2.01 3.40
CA ILE A 671 26.78 1.70 4.57
C ILE A 671 27.68 1.64 5.81
N PRO A 672 27.39 2.38 6.88
CA PRO A 672 28.13 2.30 8.14
C PRO A 672 28.19 0.86 8.69
N ASN A 673 29.38 0.43 9.13
CA ASN A 673 29.64 -0.90 9.69
C ASN A 673 29.75 -2.05 8.69
N ASN A 674 29.91 -1.77 7.39
CA ASN A 674 30.19 -2.74 6.33
C ASN A 674 29.33 -4.02 6.46
N PRO A 675 27.98 -3.94 6.20
CA PRO A 675 27.10 -5.08 6.31
C PRO A 675 27.48 -6.15 5.27
N PRO A 676 27.06 -7.41 5.46
CA PRO A 676 27.29 -8.43 4.46
C PRO A 676 26.55 -8.07 3.16
N ASN A 677 27.18 -8.33 2.02
CA ASN A 677 26.58 -8.07 0.70
C ASN A 677 25.30 -8.87 0.48
N ASN A 678 25.19 -10.06 1.09
CA ASN A 678 24.05 -10.94 0.98
C ASN A 678 23.00 -10.62 2.06
N ILE A 679 21.86 -10.11 1.64
CA ILE A 679 20.75 -9.78 2.49
C ILE A 679 19.83 -11.00 2.61
N ASN A 680 19.53 -11.39 3.84
CA ASN A 680 18.61 -12.50 4.16
C ASN A 680 17.27 -12.04 4.74
N ARG A 681 17.00 -10.74 4.74
CA ARG A 681 15.76 -10.13 5.20
C ARG A 681 15.38 -8.98 4.32
N TYR A 682 14.09 -8.87 4.00
CA TYR A 682 13.59 -7.78 3.18
C TYR A 682 12.11 -7.52 3.43
N TRP A 683 11.64 -6.38 2.98
CA TRP A 683 10.21 -6.09 2.94
C TRP A 683 9.62 -6.61 1.64
N ARG A 684 8.87 -7.70 1.78
CA ARG A 684 8.13 -8.31 0.69
C ARG A 684 6.84 -7.53 0.45
N PRO A 685 6.58 -7.07 -0.79
CA PRO A 685 5.24 -6.63 -1.17
C PRO A 685 4.33 -7.86 -1.29
N SER A 686 3.10 -7.75 -0.81
CA SER A 686 2.15 -8.88 -0.84
C SER A 686 0.72 -8.39 -1.03
N ASN A 687 -0.09 -9.19 -1.71
CA ASN A 687 -1.53 -8.98 -1.75
C ASN A 687 -2.23 -9.54 -0.51
N THR A 688 -1.54 -10.29 0.30
CA THR A 688 -2.08 -10.97 1.49
C THR A 688 -1.40 -10.47 2.75
N ASN A 689 -2.18 -10.15 3.78
CA ASN A 689 -1.68 -9.83 5.11
C ASN A 689 -1.67 -11.08 5.99
N GLU A 690 -0.54 -11.34 6.61
CA GLU A 690 -0.36 -12.42 7.57
C GLU A 690 -0.43 -11.84 8.99
N SER A 691 -1.60 -12.01 9.62
CA SER A 691 -1.89 -11.44 10.93
C SER A 691 -1.02 -12.05 12.04
N GLY A 692 -0.54 -11.20 12.94
CA GLY A 692 0.13 -11.62 14.20
C GLY A 692 1.60 -12.04 14.05
N GLN A 693 2.20 -11.86 12.88
CA GLN A 693 3.61 -12.14 12.65
C GLN A 693 4.40 -10.85 12.45
N SER A 694 5.43 -10.65 13.23
CA SER A 694 6.38 -9.54 13.02
C SER A 694 7.42 -9.85 11.92
N GLU A 695 7.62 -11.12 11.64
CA GLU A 695 8.54 -11.63 10.64
C GLU A 695 8.05 -13.01 10.17
N VAL A 696 7.85 -13.16 8.89
CA VAL A 696 7.40 -14.41 8.29
C VAL A 696 8.60 -15.19 7.79
N LEU A 697 8.73 -16.42 8.22
CA LEU A 697 9.61 -17.38 7.60
C LEU A 697 8.94 -17.85 6.31
N TYR A 698 9.75 -17.97 5.28
CA TYR A 698 9.39 -18.37 3.93
C TYR A 698 8.17 -19.29 3.78
N ASN A 699 7.31 -18.94 2.84
CA ASN A 699 6.13 -19.70 2.49
C ASN A 699 5.84 -19.69 0.98
N TYR A 700 5.43 -20.82 0.42
CA TYR A 700 5.40 -21.08 -1.01
C TYR A 700 4.41 -20.24 -1.84
N ASN A 701 3.34 -19.70 -1.26
CA ASN A 701 2.28 -19.05 -2.01
C ASN A 701 1.89 -17.70 -1.41
N ASN A 702 2.45 -16.63 -1.93
CA ASN A 702 2.29 -15.31 -1.32
C ASN A 702 1.38 -14.36 -2.08
N ASN A 703 0.91 -14.74 -3.24
CA ASN A 703 -0.23 -14.09 -3.87
C ASN A 703 -1.55 -14.62 -3.28
N TYR A 704 -1.54 -15.81 -2.69
CA TYR A 704 -2.71 -16.48 -2.16
C TYR A 704 -2.84 -16.25 -0.64
N SER A 705 -4.07 -16.13 -0.18
CA SER A 705 -4.41 -16.06 1.24
C SER A 705 -4.31 -17.41 1.94
N ASP A 706 -3.89 -18.47 1.26
CA ASP A 706 -3.88 -19.79 1.81
C ASP A 706 -2.50 -20.24 2.26
N ASN A 707 -2.37 -20.17 3.55
CA ASN A 707 -1.50 -21.07 4.24
C ASN A 707 -2.33 -21.81 5.26
N ALA A 708 -2.62 -23.07 5.01
CA ALA A 708 -3.38 -23.93 5.91
C ALA A 708 -2.82 -24.01 7.35
N ASN A 709 -1.65 -23.42 7.58
CA ASN A 709 -0.96 -23.43 8.88
C ASN A 709 -0.84 -22.05 9.53
N ILE A 710 -1.29 -20.98 8.89
CA ILE A 710 -1.17 -19.62 9.40
C ILE A 710 -2.53 -18.91 9.31
N TYR A 711 -2.93 -18.33 10.37
CA TYR A 711 -4.09 -17.50 10.74
C TYR A 711 -4.86 -16.76 9.63
N PRO A 712 -6.10 -16.32 9.90
CA PRO A 712 -6.91 -15.66 8.89
C PRO A 712 -6.16 -14.48 8.30
N ASN A 713 -5.74 -14.64 7.06
CA ASN A 713 -5.08 -13.62 6.28
C ASN A 713 -6.16 -12.81 5.58
N TYR A 714 -5.95 -11.50 5.49
CA TYR A 714 -6.72 -10.66 4.60
C TYR A 714 -6.01 -10.59 3.26
N THR A 715 -6.75 -10.66 2.16
CA THR A 715 -6.21 -10.40 0.83
C THR A 715 -6.82 -9.13 0.25
N LEU A 716 -6.08 -8.45 -0.61
CA LEU A 716 -6.57 -7.32 -1.39
C LEU A 716 -7.33 -7.76 -2.65
N ASN A 717 -7.41 -9.05 -2.95
CA ASN A 717 -8.20 -9.55 -4.06
C ASN A 717 -9.69 -9.57 -3.69
N PHE A 718 -10.55 -9.14 -4.61
CA PHE A 718 -11.98 -9.28 -4.42
C PHE A 718 -12.45 -10.72 -4.60
N ASP A 719 -11.85 -11.48 -5.53
CA ASP A 719 -12.15 -12.87 -5.81
C ASP A 719 -11.07 -13.84 -5.34
N ASN A 720 -11.31 -15.11 -5.61
CA ASN A 720 -10.32 -16.17 -5.51
C ASN A 720 -9.30 -15.99 -6.63
N GLU A 721 -8.04 -16.22 -6.31
CA GLU A 721 -7.00 -16.24 -7.31
C GLU A 721 -7.06 -17.54 -8.12
N VAL A 722 -6.77 -17.44 -9.40
CA VAL A 722 -6.58 -18.62 -10.27
C VAL A 722 -5.19 -19.17 -10.00
N ASP A 723 -5.10 -20.48 -9.75
CA ASP A 723 -3.83 -21.17 -9.74
C ASP A 723 -3.31 -21.28 -11.19
N GLU A 724 -2.37 -20.44 -11.54
CA GLU A 724 -1.81 -20.33 -12.88
C GLU A 724 -1.08 -21.60 -13.35
N TRP A 725 -0.61 -22.42 -12.41
CA TRP A 725 0.05 -23.69 -12.73
C TRP A 725 -0.94 -24.79 -13.08
N THR A 726 -2.07 -24.82 -12.41
CA THR A 726 -3.10 -25.85 -12.61
C THR A 726 -4.29 -25.35 -13.42
N LEU A 727 -4.38 -24.03 -13.67
CA LEU A 727 -5.53 -23.38 -14.33
C LEU A 727 -6.86 -23.68 -13.64
N THR A 728 -6.84 -23.85 -12.34
CA THR A 728 -8.04 -24.12 -11.53
C THR A 728 -8.23 -23.02 -10.52
N ASP A 729 -9.49 -22.70 -10.22
CA ASP A 729 -9.82 -21.79 -9.14
C ASP A 729 -9.24 -22.33 -7.82
N TYR A 730 -8.56 -21.50 -7.08
CA TYR A 730 -8.06 -21.83 -5.78
C TYR A 730 -9.22 -21.83 -4.76
N ASN A 731 -9.75 -23.01 -4.47
CA ASN A 731 -10.94 -23.19 -3.63
C ASN A 731 -10.73 -22.89 -2.13
N GLY A 732 -9.53 -22.55 -1.72
CA GLY A 732 -9.16 -22.30 -0.31
C GLY A 732 -9.30 -20.86 0.14
N ASN A 733 -9.41 -19.88 -0.76
CA ASN A 733 -9.45 -18.47 -0.39
C ASN A 733 -10.80 -18.07 0.23
N THR A 734 -10.86 -18.12 1.56
CA THR A 734 -12.05 -17.69 2.32
C THR A 734 -11.98 -16.22 2.73
N ASN A 735 -10.88 -15.52 2.45
CA ASN A 735 -10.53 -14.22 3.03
C ASN A 735 -10.45 -13.09 2.00
N SER A 736 -11.10 -13.24 0.83
CA SER A 736 -11.18 -12.18 -0.17
C SER A 736 -11.94 -10.96 0.35
N LEU A 737 -11.69 -9.79 -0.25
CA LEU A 737 -12.41 -8.56 0.11
C LEU A 737 -13.92 -8.73 -0.03
N PHE A 738 -14.37 -9.40 -1.10
CA PHE A 738 -15.80 -9.69 -1.28
C PHE A 738 -16.34 -10.54 -0.12
N ARG A 739 -15.65 -11.60 0.26
CA ARG A 739 -16.13 -12.52 1.30
C ARG A 739 -16.15 -11.89 2.67
N ASN A 740 -15.07 -11.16 3.02
CA ASN A 740 -14.95 -10.56 4.35
C ASN A 740 -15.85 -9.35 4.55
N PHE A 741 -16.02 -8.51 3.53
CA PHE A 741 -16.60 -7.19 3.72
C PHE A 741 -17.91 -6.95 2.95
N TYR A 742 -18.22 -7.76 1.95
CA TYR A 742 -19.37 -7.53 1.09
C TYR A 742 -20.40 -8.66 1.08
N SER A 743 -19.97 -9.90 1.26
CA SER A 743 -20.82 -11.07 0.98
C SER A 743 -22.08 -11.12 1.85
N ASN A 744 -21.97 -10.77 3.14
CA ASN A 744 -23.11 -10.77 4.06
C ASN A 744 -24.13 -9.72 3.64
N TYR A 745 -23.67 -8.50 3.45
CA TYR A 745 -24.52 -7.38 3.02
C TYR A 745 -25.20 -7.64 1.67
N ILE A 746 -24.44 -8.09 0.68
CA ILE A 746 -24.96 -8.37 -0.68
C ILE A 746 -25.98 -9.51 -0.65
N ARG A 747 -25.71 -10.59 0.06
CA ARG A 747 -26.63 -11.73 0.19
C ARG A 747 -27.90 -11.35 0.92
N ASP A 748 -27.81 -10.55 1.98
CA ASP A 748 -28.99 -10.05 2.69
C ASP A 748 -29.80 -9.11 1.80
N LEU A 749 -29.16 -8.12 1.16
CA LEU A 749 -29.84 -7.12 0.33
C LEU A 749 -30.56 -7.74 -0.87
N PHE A 750 -29.98 -8.76 -1.50
CA PHE A 750 -30.52 -9.40 -2.71
C PHE A 750 -31.29 -10.70 -2.43
N ASP A 751 -31.54 -11.03 -1.16
CA ASP A 751 -32.43 -12.15 -0.84
C ASP A 751 -33.83 -11.89 -1.44
N LYS A 752 -34.40 -12.89 -2.07
CA LYS A 752 -35.77 -12.82 -2.67
C LYS A 752 -36.87 -12.46 -1.67
N ARG A 753 -36.61 -12.56 -0.37
CA ARG A 753 -37.53 -12.21 0.72
C ARG A 753 -37.33 -10.77 1.19
N LYS A 754 -36.26 -10.07 0.75
CA LYS A 754 -36.00 -8.69 1.16
C LYS A 754 -37.06 -7.76 0.60
N ARG A 755 -37.54 -6.84 1.41
CA ARG A 755 -38.61 -5.88 1.09
C ARG A 755 -38.26 -4.52 1.67
N ILE A 756 -38.69 -3.50 0.98
CA ILE A 756 -38.69 -2.13 1.50
C ILE A 756 -40.11 -1.83 1.95
N LEU A 757 -40.29 -1.64 3.25
CA LEU A 757 -41.54 -1.14 3.81
C LEU A 757 -41.50 0.40 3.80
N LYS A 758 -42.45 1.04 3.12
CA LYS A 758 -42.69 2.48 3.20
C LYS A 758 -43.94 2.71 3.99
N ILE A 759 -43.81 3.45 5.07
CA ILE A 759 -44.92 3.68 6.03
C ILE A 759 -44.87 5.10 6.60
N GLU A 760 -46.03 5.71 6.79
CA GLU A 760 -46.15 6.95 7.55
C GLU A 760 -46.19 6.63 9.05
N SER A 761 -45.53 7.46 9.87
CA SER A 761 -45.46 7.30 11.32
C SER A 761 -45.61 8.66 11.99
N HIS A 762 -46.08 8.63 13.26
CA HIS A 762 -45.99 9.74 14.21
C HIS A 762 -45.04 9.32 15.33
N LEU A 763 -43.73 9.33 15.02
CA LEU A 763 -42.72 8.96 15.98
C LEU A 763 -42.78 9.85 17.22
N THR A 764 -42.65 9.23 18.39
CA THR A 764 -42.57 9.98 19.65
C THR A 764 -41.32 10.86 19.67
N GLU A 765 -41.36 11.93 20.45
CA GLU A 765 -40.22 12.82 20.63
C GLU A 765 -38.97 12.05 21.13
N GLU A 766 -39.17 11.10 22.04
CA GLU A 766 -38.12 10.24 22.59
C GLU A 766 -37.41 9.46 21.47
N VAL A 767 -38.18 8.85 20.56
CA VAL A 767 -37.61 8.11 19.42
C VAL A 767 -36.91 9.07 18.46
N LEU A 768 -37.52 10.21 18.11
CA LEU A 768 -36.98 11.17 17.17
C LEU A 768 -35.64 11.77 17.60
N ILE A 769 -35.45 11.98 18.91
CA ILE A 769 -34.19 12.54 19.42
C ILE A 769 -33.09 11.51 19.57
N ASN A 770 -33.46 10.29 19.98
CA ASN A 770 -32.48 9.29 20.43
C ASN A 770 -32.12 8.21 19.36
N TYR A 771 -32.92 8.05 18.28
CA TYR A 771 -32.60 7.02 17.31
C TYR A 771 -31.33 7.34 16.55
N ASN A 772 -30.54 6.31 16.33
CA ASN A 772 -29.41 6.29 15.41
C ASN A 772 -29.79 5.49 14.16
N LEU A 773 -29.08 5.73 13.06
CA LEU A 773 -29.41 5.05 11.81
C LEU A 773 -29.04 3.56 11.81
N ASN A 774 -28.20 3.10 12.74
CA ASN A 774 -27.90 1.69 12.98
C ASN A 774 -28.89 1.00 13.92
N ASP A 775 -29.87 1.74 14.47
CA ASP A 775 -30.93 1.15 15.28
C ASP A 775 -31.94 0.38 14.43
N LYS A 776 -32.69 -0.48 15.08
CA LYS A 776 -33.81 -1.21 14.48
C LYS A 776 -35.13 -0.64 14.93
N PHE A 777 -36.08 -0.59 14.02
CA PHE A 777 -37.47 -0.33 14.34
C PHE A 777 -38.25 -1.64 14.38
N VAL A 778 -39.06 -1.81 15.42
CA VAL A 778 -39.95 -2.97 15.57
C VAL A 778 -41.38 -2.52 15.27
N ILE A 779 -42.05 -3.25 14.37
CA ILE A 779 -43.47 -3.05 14.04
C ILE A 779 -44.15 -4.42 14.12
N ASN A 780 -45.12 -4.56 15.06
CA ASN A 780 -45.87 -5.81 15.28
C ASN A 780 -44.96 -7.06 15.46
N ASN A 781 -43.87 -6.93 16.17
CA ASN A 781 -42.79 -7.91 16.42
C ASN A 781 -41.87 -8.22 15.24
N ASP A 782 -42.05 -7.57 14.10
CA ASP A 782 -41.09 -7.69 12.99
C ASP A 782 -40.03 -6.59 13.15
N GLU A 783 -38.76 -6.97 12.97
CA GLU A 783 -37.63 -6.05 13.02
C GLU A 783 -37.30 -5.49 11.64
N TYR A 784 -36.93 -4.24 11.62
CA TYR A 784 -36.57 -3.50 10.43
C TYR A 784 -35.31 -2.67 10.64
N ILE A 785 -34.44 -2.70 9.64
CA ILE A 785 -33.28 -1.79 9.51
C ILE A 785 -33.77 -0.48 8.91
N ILE A 786 -33.27 0.61 9.42
CA ILE A 786 -33.60 1.95 8.94
C ILE A 786 -32.84 2.22 7.64
N ASN A 787 -33.57 2.35 6.51
CA ASN A 787 -32.98 2.81 5.26
C ASN A 787 -33.05 4.33 5.14
N GLN A 788 -34.23 4.90 5.44
CA GLN A 788 -34.46 6.34 5.44
C GLN A 788 -35.58 6.73 6.40
N VAL A 789 -35.33 7.81 7.13
CA VAL A 789 -36.35 8.50 7.92
C VAL A 789 -36.48 9.93 7.41
N ARG A 790 -37.68 10.34 7.04
CA ARG A 790 -38.01 11.73 6.66
C ARG A 790 -39.08 12.26 7.56
N THR A 791 -38.74 13.15 8.48
CA THR A 791 -39.65 13.74 9.46
C THR A 791 -40.01 15.16 9.07
N ASN A 792 -41.29 15.44 9.08
CA ASN A 792 -41.86 16.78 8.98
C ASN A 792 -42.32 17.23 10.36
N PHE A 793 -41.59 18.14 10.95
CA PHE A 793 -41.84 18.61 12.33
C PHE A 793 -43.11 19.45 12.50
N ASN A 794 -43.64 20.09 11.45
CA ASN A 794 -44.85 20.84 11.50
C ASN A 794 -46.10 19.98 11.56
N THR A 795 -46.05 18.83 10.89
CA THR A 795 -47.18 17.90 10.86
C THR A 795 -46.96 16.72 11.80
N GLU A 796 -45.83 16.68 12.47
CA GLU A 796 -45.40 15.57 13.36
C GLU A 796 -45.42 14.20 12.66
N ARG A 797 -45.27 14.21 11.33
CA ARG A 797 -45.28 12.99 10.51
C ARG A 797 -43.89 12.62 10.04
N SER A 798 -43.59 11.35 10.17
CA SER A 798 -42.39 10.77 9.60
C SER A 798 -42.78 9.78 8.49
N SER A 799 -42.07 9.86 7.37
CA SER A 799 -42.12 8.86 6.31
C SER A 799 -40.90 7.97 6.46
N LEU A 800 -41.13 6.69 6.68
CA LEU A 800 -40.08 5.70 6.93
C LEU A 800 -39.93 4.81 5.69
N GLU A 801 -38.68 4.59 5.29
CA GLU A 801 -38.30 3.49 4.39
C GLU A 801 -37.47 2.50 5.21
N LEU A 802 -37.99 1.31 5.37
CA LEU A 802 -37.44 0.30 6.27
C LEU A 802 -37.16 -0.99 5.50
N LEU A 803 -36.02 -1.62 5.76
CA LEU A 803 -35.66 -2.93 5.22
C LEU A 803 -35.99 -3.98 6.27
N ASN A 804 -36.77 -5.00 5.89
CA ASN A 804 -37.07 -6.09 6.83
C ASN A 804 -35.80 -6.87 7.19
N VAL A 805 -35.64 -7.17 8.46
CA VAL A 805 -34.62 -8.11 8.94
C VAL A 805 -35.09 -9.54 8.60
N LEU A 806 -34.26 -10.26 7.88
CA LEU A 806 -34.59 -11.64 7.55
C LEU A 806 -34.26 -12.53 8.73
N PRO A 807 -35.19 -13.39 9.16
CA PRO A 807 -34.79 -14.41 10.13
C PRO A 807 -33.66 -15.23 9.50
N PRO A 808 -32.62 -15.56 10.26
CA PRO A 808 -31.52 -16.33 9.77
C PRO A 808 -32.03 -17.66 9.18
N THR A 809 -31.46 -18.04 8.05
CA THR A 809 -31.73 -19.37 7.49
C THR A 809 -31.03 -20.37 8.40
N TYR A 810 -31.81 -21.18 9.08
CA TYR A 810 -31.28 -22.23 9.95
C TYR A 810 -31.71 -23.61 9.48
N TYR A 811 -30.90 -24.58 9.79
CA TYR A 811 -31.20 -25.99 9.67
C TYR A 811 -31.30 -26.62 11.06
N GLU A 812 -32.34 -27.43 11.28
CA GLU A 812 -32.45 -28.23 12.49
C GLU A 812 -31.65 -29.52 12.31
N ILE A 813 -30.62 -29.71 13.12
CA ILE A 813 -29.74 -30.86 13.06
C ILE A 813 -29.86 -31.66 14.35
N GLN A 814 -30.07 -32.98 14.25
CA GLN A 814 -30.05 -33.88 15.40
C GLN A 814 -28.65 -34.45 15.58
N LEU A 815 -28.04 -34.19 16.71
CA LEU A 815 -26.72 -34.69 17.07
C LEU A 815 -26.75 -35.39 18.44
N TYR A 816 -25.91 -36.37 18.62
CA TYR A 816 -25.65 -36.93 19.93
C TYR A 816 -24.72 -35.99 20.71
N TYR A 817 -25.08 -35.70 21.94
CA TYR A 817 -24.34 -34.78 22.83
C TYR A 817 -23.86 -35.48 24.09
N SER A 818 -22.61 -35.22 24.49
CA SER A 818 -22.03 -35.64 25.76
C SER A 818 -21.08 -34.59 26.31
N PHE A 819 -21.17 -34.29 27.59
CA PHE A 819 -20.25 -33.33 28.23
C PHE A 819 -18.86 -33.93 28.49
N SER A 820 -18.76 -35.20 28.81
CA SER A 820 -17.49 -35.81 29.31
C SER A 820 -17.16 -37.18 28.74
N GLY A 821 -17.99 -37.77 27.89
CA GLY A 821 -17.80 -39.11 27.32
C GLY A 821 -17.68 -39.11 25.80
N ASN A 822 -17.52 -40.27 25.18
CA ASN A 822 -17.73 -40.41 23.74
C ASN A 822 -19.22 -40.29 23.46
N SER A 823 -19.60 -39.38 22.60
CA SER A 823 -21.01 -39.07 22.34
C SER A 823 -21.59 -39.85 21.16
N CYS A 824 -20.90 -40.87 20.67
CA CYS A 824 -21.22 -41.53 19.41
C CYS A 824 -22.71 -41.85 19.30
N ASP A 825 -23.16 -42.96 19.74
CA ASP A 825 -24.58 -43.36 19.75
C ASP A 825 -25.19 -43.50 21.16
N THR A 826 -24.38 -43.25 22.20
CA THR A 826 -24.77 -43.37 23.62
C THR A 826 -25.06 -42.04 24.31
N GLY A 827 -24.84 -40.91 23.60
CA GLY A 827 -25.16 -39.59 24.10
C GLY A 827 -26.65 -39.24 24.02
N THR A 828 -27.04 -38.15 24.68
CA THR A 828 -28.39 -37.62 24.55
C THR A 828 -28.56 -36.99 23.15
N VAL A 829 -29.63 -37.38 22.43
CA VAL A 829 -29.96 -36.71 21.16
C VAL A 829 -30.45 -35.28 21.45
N VAL A 830 -29.76 -34.31 20.88
CA VAL A 830 -30.12 -32.90 21.00
C VAL A 830 -30.41 -32.29 19.63
N THR A 831 -31.35 -31.38 19.62
CA THR A 831 -31.58 -30.54 18.44
C THR A 831 -30.70 -29.30 18.54
N VAL A 832 -29.86 -29.11 17.55
CA VAL A 832 -29.06 -27.88 17.39
C VAL A 832 -29.48 -27.20 16.08
N TYR A 833 -29.19 -25.92 16.00
CA TYR A 833 -29.47 -25.10 14.81
C TYR A 833 -28.14 -24.73 14.18
N SER A 834 -28.09 -24.71 12.87
CA SER A 834 -26.89 -24.36 12.13
C SER A 834 -27.24 -23.52 10.90
N ASP A 835 -26.31 -22.73 10.46
CA ASP A 835 -26.36 -21.99 9.18
C ASP A 835 -26.07 -22.88 7.96
N VAL A 836 -25.58 -24.10 8.19
CA VAL A 836 -25.34 -25.11 7.15
C VAL A 836 -26.29 -26.30 7.28
N ALA A 837 -26.63 -26.92 6.14
CA ALA A 837 -27.60 -28.03 6.08
C ALA A 837 -27.15 -29.28 6.86
N SER A 838 -25.85 -29.47 7.04
CA SER A 838 -25.29 -30.57 7.83
C SER A 838 -23.93 -30.19 8.40
N VAL A 839 -23.66 -30.62 9.63
CA VAL A 839 -22.31 -30.57 10.20
C VAL A 839 -21.52 -31.76 9.67
N THR A 840 -20.42 -31.47 8.98
CA THR A 840 -19.52 -32.50 8.45
C THR A 840 -18.34 -32.69 9.40
N PHE A 841 -18.25 -33.88 9.97
CA PHE A 841 -17.15 -34.25 10.87
C PHE A 841 -15.96 -34.78 10.04
N GLY A 842 -14.78 -34.22 10.20
CA GLY A 842 -13.60 -34.60 9.42
C GLY A 842 -12.31 -34.04 10.01
N SER A 843 -11.28 -33.92 9.15
CA SER A 843 -10.02 -33.25 9.56
C SER A 843 -10.26 -31.77 9.87
N GLU A 844 -11.27 -31.19 9.24
CA GLU A 844 -11.87 -29.93 9.65
C GLU A 844 -13.38 -30.15 9.77
N THR A 845 -13.90 -30.03 10.98
CA THR A 845 -15.35 -30.04 11.17
C THR A 845 -15.89 -28.66 10.87
N THR A 846 -16.83 -28.61 9.93
CA THR A 846 -17.42 -27.36 9.43
C THR A 846 -18.85 -27.17 9.92
N GLY A 847 -19.28 -25.91 10.01
CA GLY A 847 -20.61 -25.49 10.43
C GLY A 847 -20.66 -25.14 11.94
N LYS A 848 -21.12 -23.93 12.23
CA LYS A 848 -21.37 -23.50 13.62
C LYS A 848 -22.68 -24.10 14.11
N ILE A 849 -22.77 -24.45 15.39
CA ILE A 849 -23.98 -24.97 16.01
C ILE A 849 -24.51 -24.06 17.10
N TYR A 850 -25.81 -23.89 17.14
CA TYR A 850 -26.49 -22.95 18.01
C TYR A 850 -27.60 -23.66 18.80
N ALA A 851 -27.89 -23.11 19.97
CA ALA A 851 -28.96 -23.59 20.85
C ALA A 851 -30.34 -23.02 20.47
N ASN A 852 -30.39 -21.99 19.61
CA ASN A 852 -31.62 -21.30 19.24
C ASN A 852 -31.74 -21.12 17.70
N LYS A 853 -32.98 -20.95 17.24
CA LYS A 853 -33.33 -20.78 15.81
C LYS A 853 -32.86 -19.48 15.21
N SER A 854 -32.62 -18.45 16.03
CA SER A 854 -32.08 -17.17 15.61
C SER A 854 -30.56 -17.16 15.40
N LEU A 855 -29.91 -18.30 15.64
CA LEU A 855 -28.44 -18.46 15.52
C LEU A 855 -27.63 -17.43 16.34
N THR A 856 -28.17 -16.99 17.47
CA THR A 856 -27.52 -15.98 18.34
C THR A 856 -26.90 -16.56 19.59
N ILE A 857 -27.31 -17.75 20.01
CA ILE A 857 -26.80 -18.44 21.18
C ILE A 857 -26.12 -19.72 20.74
N TYR A 858 -24.83 -19.83 20.89
CA TYR A 858 -24.09 -21.05 20.58
C TYR A 858 -24.55 -22.24 21.41
N ALA A 859 -24.49 -23.41 20.82
CA ALA A 859 -24.76 -24.64 21.54
C ALA A 859 -23.74 -24.82 22.68
N PRO A 860 -24.10 -25.48 23.77
CA PRO A 860 -23.22 -25.71 24.93
C PRO A 860 -21.89 -26.36 24.53
N ASN A 861 -20.81 -26.07 25.28
CA ASN A 861 -19.54 -26.76 25.10
C ASN A 861 -19.73 -28.28 25.33
N GLY A 862 -19.09 -29.07 24.50
CA GLY A 862 -19.15 -30.51 24.61
C GLY A 862 -18.81 -31.26 23.35
N LYS A 863 -18.95 -32.58 23.41
CA LYS A 863 -18.75 -33.44 22.25
C LYS A 863 -20.07 -33.67 21.51
N TYR A 864 -20.04 -33.46 20.20
CA TYR A 864 -21.18 -33.70 19.31
C TYR A 864 -20.82 -34.76 18.28
N SER A 865 -21.79 -35.59 17.90
CA SER A 865 -21.60 -36.70 16.99
C SER A 865 -22.81 -36.86 16.06
N ASN A 866 -22.57 -37.35 14.85
CA ASN A 866 -23.59 -37.77 13.89
C ASN A 866 -23.86 -39.29 13.99
N GLY A 867 -23.35 -39.97 15.01
CA GLY A 867 -23.45 -41.41 15.19
C GLY A 867 -22.29 -42.20 14.57
N THR A 868 -21.50 -41.62 13.71
CA THR A 868 -20.35 -42.26 13.04
C THR A 868 -19.04 -41.58 13.45
N ASN A 869 -19.04 -40.28 13.43
CA ASN A 869 -17.89 -39.44 13.78
C ASN A 869 -18.29 -38.43 14.85
N TYR A 870 -17.32 -37.95 15.61
CA TYR A 870 -17.56 -36.93 16.63
C TYR A 870 -16.45 -35.88 16.66
N ASP A 871 -16.74 -34.74 17.28
CA ASP A 871 -15.78 -33.70 17.60
C ASP A 871 -16.21 -32.88 18.82
N THR A 872 -15.30 -32.08 19.35
CA THR A 872 -15.56 -31.24 20.53
C THR A 872 -15.81 -29.81 20.12
N TRP A 873 -16.95 -29.30 20.56
CA TRP A 873 -17.39 -27.93 20.30
C TRP A 873 -17.13 -27.02 21.48
N TYR A 874 -16.67 -25.80 21.22
CA TYR A 874 -16.41 -24.76 22.19
C TYR A 874 -17.14 -23.47 21.84
N ALA A 875 -18.16 -23.11 22.61
CA ALA A 875 -18.98 -21.91 22.39
C ALA A 875 -18.25 -20.62 22.80
N ASP A 876 -17.38 -20.69 23.80
CA ASP A 876 -16.70 -19.54 24.40
C ASP A 876 -15.29 -19.23 23.87
N GLY A 877 -14.83 -19.99 22.91
CA GLY A 877 -13.48 -19.81 22.33
C GLY A 877 -12.32 -20.25 23.22
N MET A 878 -12.57 -20.85 24.40
CA MET A 878 -11.53 -21.25 25.34
C MET A 878 -11.41 -22.77 25.49
N THR A 879 -10.17 -23.27 25.43
CA THR A 879 -9.84 -24.63 25.91
C THR A 879 -9.01 -24.53 27.18
N PRO A 880 -9.03 -25.57 28.03
CA PRO A 880 -8.17 -25.64 29.20
C PRO A 880 -6.67 -25.65 28.90
N THR A 881 -6.29 -25.91 27.65
CA THR A 881 -4.89 -26.11 27.24
C THR A 881 -4.34 -25.08 26.24
N ALA A 882 -5.16 -24.17 25.73
CA ALA A 882 -4.72 -23.14 24.81
C ALA A 882 -5.33 -21.79 25.20
N PRO A 883 -4.61 -20.94 25.94
CA PRO A 883 -5.12 -19.65 26.39
C PRO A 883 -5.14 -18.54 25.33
N SER A 884 -4.84 -18.80 24.07
CA SER A 884 -4.85 -17.80 23.01
C SER A 884 -6.20 -17.72 22.31
N LEU A 885 -6.65 -16.51 22.10
CA LEU A 885 -7.85 -16.05 21.40
C LEU A 885 -8.21 -16.91 20.19
N ARG A 886 -9.25 -17.71 20.32
CA ARG A 886 -9.87 -18.43 19.21
C ARG A 886 -11.28 -17.89 19.01
N GLU A 887 -11.80 -17.99 17.81
CA GLU A 887 -13.18 -17.61 17.51
C GLU A 887 -14.18 -18.28 18.43
N GLN A 888 -15.21 -17.57 18.85
CA GLN A 888 -16.33 -18.17 19.54
C GLN A 888 -17.06 -19.17 18.61
N GLY A 889 -17.47 -20.30 19.17
CA GLY A 889 -18.18 -21.33 18.39
C GLY A 889 -17.29 -22.07 17.40
N TRP A 890 -16.28 -22.76 17.90
CA TRP A 890 -15.34 -23.51 17.08
C TRP A 890 -15.26 -25.00 17.43
N TRP A 891 -14.79 -25.79 16.44
CA TRP A 891 -14.56 -27.22 16.61
C TRP A 891 -13.08 -27.52 16.90
N TYR A 892 -12.81 -28.51 17.75
CA TYR A 892 -11.44 -28.88 18.12
C TYR A 892 -10.61 -29.36 16.91
N SER A 893 -11.24 -30.10 16.00
CA SER A 893 -10.59 -30.60 14.77
C SER A 893 -10.00 -29.50 13.89
N LYS A 894 -10.61 -28.34 13.88
CA LYS A 894 -10.11 -27.20 13.07
C LYS A 894 -8.71 -26.74 13.46
N TYR A 895 -8.28 -27.00 14.69
CA TYR A 895 -7.05 -26.45 15.26
C TYR A 895 -6.04 -27.46 15.79
N ASP A 896 -6.37 -28.74 15.83
CA ASP A 896 -5.47 -29.80 16.33
C ASP A 896 -5.14 -30.80 15.21
N ILE A 897 -4.10 -30.48 14.44
CA ILE A 897 -3.57 -31.33 13.37
C ILE A 897 -2.77 -32.53 13.90
N SER A 898 -2.50 -32.62 15.21
CA SER A 898 -1.76 -33.73 15.82
C SER A 898 -2.60 -34.99 15.99
N VAL A 899 -3.92 -34.89 15.83
CA VAL A 899 -4.88 -35.99 15.99
C VAL A 899 -5.36 -36.46 14.61
N SER A 900 -5.42 -37.76 14.40
CA SER A 900 -5.99 -38.36 13.17
C SER A 900 -7.50 -38.12 13.11
N TYR A 901 -7.94 -37.34 12.15
CA TYR A 901 -9.35 -37.09 11.86
C TYR A 901 -9.83 -37.90 10.64
N PRO A 902 -11.12 -38.21 10.49
CA PRO A 902 -12.17 -37.98 11.47
C PRO A 902 -12.04 -38.88 12.71
N LEU A 903 -12.45 -38.33 13.88
CA LEU A 903 -12.56 -39.14 15.10
C LEU A 903 -13.73 -40.11 14.94
N ILE A 904 -13.43 -41.35 14.67
CA ILE A 904 -14.41 -42.38 14.38
C ILE A 904 -14.96 -42.94 15.69
N CYS A 905 -16.26 -43.09 15.76
CA CYS A 905 -16.91 -43.80 16.86
C CYS A 905 -16.47 -45.27 16.83
N SER A 906 -15.61 -45.67 17.77
CA SER A 906 -15.30 -47.10 17.94
C SER A 906 -16.54 -47.82 18.43
N GLY A 907 -17.05 -48.73 17.63
CA GLY A 907 -18.14 -49.62 18.04
C GLY A 907 -17.75 -50.35 19.30
N GLY A 908 -18.46 -50.11 20.39
CA GLY A 908 -18.35 -50.88 21.59
C GLY A 908 -18.81 -52.28 21.26
N GLY A 909 -17.86 -53.25 21.21
CA GLY A 909 -18.17 -54.66 21.23
C GLY A 909 -18.51 -55.10 22.65
#